data_b5551460d486d5e9327419773c3e3177
#
_entry.id   b5551460d486d5e9327419773c3e3177
#
_cell.length_a   1.000
_cell.length_b   1.000
_cell.length_c   1.000
_cell.angle_alpha   90.00
_cell.angle_beta   90.00
_cell.angle_gamma   90.00
#
_symmetry.space_group_name_H-M   'P 1'
#
loop_
_entity.id
_entity.type
_entity.pdbx_description
1 polymer ?
#
loop_
_entity_poly.entity_id
_entity_poly.type
_entity_poly.pdbx_seq_one_letter_code
_entity_poly.pdbx_strand_id
1 'polypeptide(L)'
;MLGTVCALVVGFFAWSARPGYLEISLVRAEDSYYNLLVQGFCAGQLNLKTEVPPGLAQLADPYDPGANTQYRGADGHPLHDLSYYHGKLYSYFGITPALVLFWPFAALTGHYLWHLDAVVIFSAIGFLASVGLLCLVWRRYFPEIGLTVVVAGTLALGLAPFTPFLLARANVYEVATSCSYALTMLALLALWKACHRPQQRGRWLAAASLAYGLAVGARPNILFGAVILLLPAALAWREGSSHGAGPGFTFHVSRFTFHRIWVPLLAATGPITCIGLGLLLYNTLRFDNPLEFGLRYQLASNDNRVECWSPHFLGFNLWAYFLGPARWGAQFPFVHDIKLPPLPAGHGVNEHPFGVLTNIPLVWLALAAPLAWRGRPAEARRLLCGFVAAVALLFATRVLTLGFFRSAHTRYEWEFCPVLVLLAVVGILGLERALAGRPAWRRAARWSWGLLLAFSLAFNLLASAISHAEYHELRGSLLLKRGQDNEAIAHYQTSLVLQPDDAVTRYNLGVALGKRGQTDEAIRQYQEALRLKPDYTEAHINLGGALGLNGQTDDAIRQFQEALRLKPEQADTHYNLAVALSQKGQTGEAIHHYQEALRLGPDRAETHNQLGSALCQQGRVGEAIQQFQAALRLKPDYADARKNLVVALAAQANPAPLPGATTNR
;
A
#
# COMPACT_ATOMS: atom_id res chain seq x y z
N MET A 1 -20.15 2.13 -29.56
CA MET A 1 -19.07 3.03 -29.10
C MET A 1 -18.94 3.10 -27.58
N LEU A 2 -19.95 3.54 -26.78
CA LEU A 2 -19.81 3.61 -25.33
C LEU A 2 -19.53 2.22 -24.68
N GLY A 3 -20.29 1.18 -25.09
CA GLY A 3 -20.05 -0.19 -24.62
C GLY A 3 -18.64 -0.70 -24.94
N THR A 4 -18.12 -0.38 -26.14
CA THR A 4 -16.75 -0.72 -26.55
C THR A 4 -15.72 -0.05 -25.64
N VAL A 5 -15.92 1.23 -25.32
CA VAL A 5 -15.01 1.96 -24.41
C VAL A 5 -15.04 1.35 -23.01
N CYS A 6 -16.25 1.01 -22.50
CA CYS A 6 -16.37 0.32 -21.22
C CYS A 6 -15.64 -1.03 -21.21
N ALA A 7 -15.81 -1.82 -22.27
CA ALA A 7 -15.11 -3.11 -22.41
C ALA A 7 -13.60 -2.94 -22.47
N LEU A 8 -13.09 -1.93 -23.18
CA LEU A 8 -11.66 -1.64 -23.24
C LEU A 8 -11.10 -1.21 -21.87
N VAL A 9 -11.82 -0.38 -21.12
CA VAL A 9 -11.39 0.04 -19.78
C VAL A 9 -11.39 -1.14 -18.81
N VAL A 10 -12.43 -1.98 -18.82
CA VAL A 10 -12.49 -3.18 -17.97
C VAL A 10 -11.42 -4.21 -18.39
N GLY A 11 -11.18 -4.38 -19.68
CA GLY A 11 -10.09 -5.22 -20.21
C GLY A 11 -8.73 -4.70 -19.76
N PHE A 12 -8.54 -3.37 -19.76
CA PHE A 12 -7.32 -2.76 -19.23
C PHE A 12 -7.17 -3.02 -17.73
N PHE A 13 -8.24 -2.95 -16.92
CA PHE A 13 -8.19 -3.30 -15.50
C PHE A 13 -7.70 -4.73 -15.29
N ALA A 14 -8.27 -5.69 -16.00
CA ALA A 14 -7.85 -7.09 -15.91
C ALA A 14 -6.40 -7.31 -16.38
N TRP A 15 -5.99 -6.61 -17.44
CA TRP A 15 -4.63 -6.72 -17.98
C TRP A 15 -3.57 -6.08 -17.06
N SER A 16 -3.86 -4.93 -16.44
CA SER A 16 -2.92 -4.19 -15.60
C SER A 16 -2.81 -4.72 -14.17
N ALA A 17 -3.76 -5.56 -13.72
CA ALA A 17 -3.79 -6.06 -12.36
C ALA A 17 -2.60 -6.98 -12.04
N ARG A 18 -2.01 -6.82 -10.84
CA ARG A 18 -0.92 -7.65 -10.31
C ARG A 18 -1.18 -7.96 -8.84
N PRO A 19 -0.79 -9.14 -8.35
CA PRO A 19 -0.88 -9.46 -6.93
C PRO A 19 0.03 -8.56 -6.12
N GLY A 20 -0.46 -8.12 -4.96
CA GLY A 20 0.33 -7.33 -4.03
C GLY A 20 1.23 -8.19 -3.15
N TYR A 21 2.00 -7.55 -2.27
CA TYR A 21 3.06 -8.19 -1.49
C TYR A 21 2.57 -9.31 -0.56
N LEU A 22 1.33 -9.23 -0.07
CA LEU A 22 0.75 -10.27 0.79
C LEU A 22 0.34 -11.53 0.02
N GLU A 23 0.01 -11.42 -1.28
CA GLU A 23 -0.41 -12.56 -2.09
C GLU A 23 0.69 -13.13 -2.99
N ILE A 24 1.74 -12.37 -3.25
CA ILE A 24 2.80 -12.79 -4.18
C ILE A 24 3.53 -14.06 -3.71
N SER A 25 3.55 -14.31 -2.41
CA SER A 25 4.14 -15.50 -1.77
C SER A 25 3.17 -16.67 -1.64
N LEU A 26 1.85 -16.44 -1.74
CA LEU A 26 0.85 -17.50 -1.58
C LEU A 26 0.87 -18.47 -2.77
N VAL A 27 0.72 -19.74 -2.47
CA VAL A 27 0.62 -20.81 -3.47
C VAL A 27 -0.84 -21.05 -3.86
N ARG A 28 -1.78 -20.83 -2.92
CA ARG A 28 -3.20 -21.11 -3.09
C ARG A 28 -4.06 -19.92 -2.70
N ALA A 29 -5.13 -19.70 -3.42
CA ALA A 29 -6.10 -18.64 -3.10
C ALA A 29 -6.75 -18.87 -1.72
N GLU A 30 -6.94 -20.14 -1.32
CA GLU A 30 -7.55 -20.52 -0.04
C GLU A 30 -6.82 -19.97 1.17
N ASP A 31 -5.50 -19.71 1.06
CA ASP A 31 -4.66 -19.20 2.14
C ASP A 31 -4.75 -17.66 2.28
N SER A 32 -5.47 -16.97 1.41
CA SER A 32 -5.63 -15.53 1.49
C SER A 32 -6.66 -15.11 2.54
N TYR A 33 -6.50 -13.92 3.13
CA TYR A 33 -7.25 -13.48 4.32
C TYR A 33 -8.77 -13.58 4.20
N TYR A 34 -9.37 -13.12 3.10
CA TYR A 34 -10.81 -13.22 2.93
C TYR A 34 -11.29 -14.66 2.76
N ASN A 35 -10.48 -15.52 2.15
CA ASN A 35 -10.82 -16.93 2.01
C ASN A 35 -10.67 -17.69 3.33
N LEU A 36 -9.63 -17.39 4.12
CA LEU A 36 -9.50 -17.91 5.50
C LEU A 36 -10.67 -17.48 6.39
N LEU A 37 -11.19 -16.26 6.20
CA LEU A 37 -12.38 -15.78 6.90
C LEU A 37 -13.63 -16.55 6.46
N VAL A 38 -13.82 -16.78 5.15
CA VAL A 38 -14.93 -17.60 4.62
C VAL A 38 -14.87 -19.01 5.13
N GLN A 39 -13.69 -19.64 5.16
CA GLN A 39 -13.50 -20.96 5.75
C GLN A 39 -13.85 -20.98 7.25
N GLY A 40 -13.50 -19.91 7.97
CA GLY A 40 -13.92 -19.71 9.37
C GLY A 40 -15.44 -19.73 9.50
N PHE A 41 -16.15 -18.95 8.69
CA PHE A 41 -17.63 -18.90 8.69
C PHE A 41 -18.25 -20.25 8.37
N CYS A 42 -17.72 -20.98 7.38
CA CYS A 42 -18.17 -22.32 7.05
C CYS A 42 -17.94 -23.33 8.21
N ALA A 43 -16.95 -23.07 9.05
CA ALA A 43 -16.68 -23.86 10.26
C ALA A 43 -17.43 -23.37 11.52
N GLY A 44 -18.35 -22.39 11.39
CA GLY A 44 -19.12 -21.81 12.48
C GLY A 44 -18.32 -20.92 13.43
N GLN A 45 -17.20 -20.34 12.97
CA GLN A 45 -16.35 -19.45 13.77
C GLN A 45 -16.15 -18.08 13.10
N LEU A 46 -15.82 -17.06 13.89
CA LEU A 46 -15.61 -15.68 13.41
C LEU A 46 -14.13 -15.34 13.21
N ASN A 47 -13.21 -16.17 13.65
CA ASN A 47 -11.77 -16.06 13.43
C ASN A 47 -11.36 -16.70 12.10
N LEU A 48 -10.17 -16.36 11.64
CA LEU A 48 -9.58 -16.98 10.45
C LEU A 48 -9.31 -18.47 10.68
N LYS A 49 -9.46 -19.27 9.65
CA LYS A 49 -9.14 -20.69 9.64
C LYS A 49 -7.63 -20.89 9.48
N THR A 50 -6.87 -20.45 10.46
CA THR A 50 -5.40 -20.55 10.49
C THR A 50 -4.93 -20.78 11.92
N GLU A 51 -3.79 -21.43 12.08
CA GLU A 51 -3.18 -21.67 13.37
C GLU A 51 -2.41 -20.45 13.87
N VAL A 52 -2.41 -20.25 15.18
CA VAL A 52 -1.58 -19.24 15.83
C VAL A 52 -0.17 -19.82 15.98
N PRO A 53 0.89 -19.10 15.56
CA PRO A 53 2.26 -19.56 15.74
C PRO A 53 2.58 -19.91 17.20
N PRO A 54 3.24 -21.05 17.48
CA PRO A 54 3.55 -21.53 18.81
C PRO A 54 4.36 -20.48 19.55
N GLY A 55 4.66 -19.68 19.89
CA GLY A 55 5.45 -18.69 20.62
C GLY A 55 4.78 -17.32 20.68
N LEU A 56 3.86 -17.01 19.76
CA LEU A 56 3.17 -15.72 19.78
C LEU A 56 2.36 -15.53 21.07
N ALA A 57 1.68 -16.58 21.51
CA ALA A 57 0.89 -16.59 22.75
C ALA A 57 1.75 -16.53 24.04
N GLN A 58 3.05 -16.78 23.94
CA GLN A 58 3.98 -16.78 25.07
C GLN A 58 4.70 -15.44 25.22
N LEU A 59 4.53 -14.51 24.28
CA LEU A 59 5.10 -13.16 24.40
C LEU A 59 4.45 -12.40 25.57
N ALA A 60 5.26 -11.66 26.31
CA ALA A 60 4.76 -10.80 27.39
C ALA A 60 3.83 -9.71 26.85
N ASP A 61 4.15 -9.16 25.68
CA ASP A 61 3.29 -8.26 24.89
C ASP A 61 3.33 -8.71 23.40
N PRO A 62 2.32 -9.45 22.92
CA PRO A 62 2.26 -9.87 21.52
C PRO A 62 2.03 -8.70 20.55
N TYR A 63 1.68 -7.52 21.04
CA TYR A 63 1.42 -6.33 20.21
C TYR A 63 2.63 -5.41 20.10
N ASP A 64 3.71 -5.69 20.85
CA ASP A 64 4.98 -4.98 20.68
C ASP A 64 5.56 -5.28 19.28
N PRO A 65 5.73 -4.24 18.42
CA PRO A 65 6.27 -4.40 17.09
C PRO A 65 7.65 -5.09 17.05
N GLY A 66 8.50 -4.85 18.03
CA GLY A 66 9.81 -5.49 18.15
C GLY A 66 9.70 -6.99 18.45
N ALA A 67 8.88 -7.36 19.45
CA ALA A 67 8.73 -8.73 19.91
C ALA A 67 8.01 -9.62 18.88
N ASN A 68 7.02 -9.10 18.15
CA ASN A 68 6.22 -9.88 17.21
C ASN A 68 6.78 -9.92 15.78
N THR A 69 7.89 -9.25 15.48
CA THR A 69 8.48 -9.16 14.13
C THR A 69 8.73 -10.52 13.50
N GLN A 70 9.21 -11.50 14.27
CA GLN A 70 9.48 -12.86 13.78
C GLN A 70 8.23 -13.62 13.31
N TYR A 71 7.03 -13.23 13.75
CA TYR A 71 5.75 -13.82 13.37
C TYR A 71 5.09 -13.09 12.19
N ARG A 72 5.71 -12.03 11.68
CA ARG A 72 5.21 -11.19 10.58
C ARG A 72 5.91 -11.53 9.27
N GLY A 73 5.66 -12.73 8.73
CA GLY A 73 5.94 -13.02 7.34
C GLY A 73 7.41 -13.21 6.96
N ALA A 74 8.31 -13.50 7.89
CA ALA A 74 9.71 -13.83 7.55
C ALA A 74 9.84 -15.12 6.70
N ASP A 75 8.86 -15.99 6.78
CA ASP A 75 8.76 -17.29 6.09
C ASP A 75 7.72 -17.31 4.95
N GLY A 76 7.12 -16.15 4.64
CA GLY A 76 6.12 -16.00 3.58
C GLY A 76 4.68 -16.27 4.03
N HIS A 77 4.44 -16.53 5.32
CA HIS A 77 3.08 -16.64 5.86
C HIS A 77 2.53 -15.27 6.27
N PRO A 78 1.28 -14.97 5.87
CA PRO A 78 0.72 -13.64 6.05
C PRO A 78 0.11 -13.44 7.45
N LEU A 79 0.93 -13.32 8.49
CA LEU A 79 0.46 -12.85 9.80
C LEU A 79 0.51 -11.33 9.94
N HIS A 80 0.95 -10.63 8.90
CA HIS A 80 1.01 -9.19 8.87
C HIS A 80 -0.38 -8.59 8.85
N ASP A 81 -0.63 -7.59 9.71
CA ASP A 81 -1.92 -6.89 9.79
C ASP A 81 -3.13 -7.78 10.14
N LEU A 82 -2.93 -8.79 10.94
CA LEU A 82 -4.01 -9.55 11.58
C LEU A 82 -4.21 -9.10 13.02
N SER A 83 -5.43 -9.18 13.51
CA SER A 83 -5.74 -8.94 14.93
C SER A 83 -5.63 -10.25 15.72
N TYR A 84 -4.80 -10.24 16.75
CA TYR A 84 -4.66 -11.37 17.68
C TYR A 84 -5.45 -11.07 18.96
N TYR A 85 -6.40 -11.92 19.32
CA TYR A 85 -7.21 -11.76 20.53
C TYR A 85 -7.64 -13.09 21.09
N HIS A 86 -7.44 -13.31 22.40
CA HIS A 86 -7.78 -14.54 23.14
C HIS A 86 -7.33 -15.83 22.42
N GLY A 87 -6.08 -15.86 21.94
CA GLY A 87 -5.53 -17.06 21.30
C GLY A 87 -6.05 -17.32 19.88
N LYS A 88 -6.67 -16.35 19.23
CA LYS A 88 -7.24 -16.48 17.89
C LYS A 88 -6.80 -15.32 17.00
N LEU A 89 -6.73 -15.59 15.69
CA LEU A 89 -6.42 -14.59 14.67
C LEU A 89 -7.69 -14.14 13.96
N TYR A 90 -7.85 -12.83 13.84
CA TYR A 90 -8.99 -12.19 13.19
C TYR A 90 -8.54 -11.25 12.08
N SER A 91 -9.37 -11.10 11.05
CA SER A 91 -9.20 -10.01 10.09
C SER A 91 -9.68 -8.70 10.72
N TYR A 92 -8.87 -7.63 10.69
CA TYR A 92 -9.33 -6.30 11.05
C TYR A 92 -9.96 -5.57 9.84
N PHE A 93 -9.81 -6.13 8.64
CA PHE A 93 -10.45 -5.62 7.43
C PHE A 93 -11.97 -5.81 7.49
N GLY A 94 -12.69 -4.91 6.81
CA GLY A 94 -14.14 -4.98 6.77
C GLY A 94 -14.66 -6.32 6.24
N ILE A 95 -15.73 -6.82 6.86
CA ILE A 95 -16.33 -8.13 6.54
C ILE A 95 -17.06 -8.17 5.20
N THR A 96 -17.51 -7.02 4.68
CA THR A 96 -18.39 -6.97 3.51
C THR A 96 -17.84 -7.68 2.27
N PRO A 97 -16.55 -7.57 1.87
CA PRO A 97 -16.04 -8.30 0.73
C PRO A 97 -16.25 -9.82 0.86
N ALA A 98 -16.02 -10.37 2.06
CA ALA A 98 -16.27 -11.80 2.32
C ALA A 98 -17.72 -12.17 2.05
N LEU A 99 -18.67 -11.37 2.54
CA LEU A 99 -20.12 -11.66 2.45
C LEU A 99 -20.69 -11.46 1.05
N VAL A 100 -20.21 -10.45 0.29
CA VAL A 100 -20.85 -10.10 -1.00
C VAL A 100 -20.17 -10.75 -2.20
N LEU A 101 -18.93 -11.23 -2.07
CA LEU A 101 -18.19 -11.80 -3.20
C LEU A 101 -17.52 -13.14 -2.88
N PHE A 102 -16.63 -13.20 -1.87
CA PHE A 102 -15.81 -14.40 -1.64
C PHE A 102 -16.65 -15.61 -1.22
N TRP A 103 -17.55 -15.45 -0.26
CA TRP A 103 -18.43 -16.54 0.17
C TRP A 103 -19.42 -16.98 -0.94
N PRO A 104 -20.18 -16.10 -1.59
CA PRO A 104 -21.00 -16.50 -2.72
C PRO A 104 -20.20 -17.18 -3.85
N PHE A 105 -19.02 -16.68 -4.18
CA PHE A 105 -18.16 -17.30 -5.18
C PHE A 105 -17.76 -18.72 -4.78
N ALA A 106 -17.24 -18.90 -3.57
CA ALA A 106 -16.86 -20.22 -3.06
C ALA A 106 -18.04 -21.19 -3.00
N ALA A 107 -19.22 -20.71 -2.55
CA ALA A 107 -20.44 -21.54 -2.45
C ALA A 107 -20.97 -21.97 -3.84
N LEU A 108 -20.84 -21.13 -4.87
CA LEU A 108 -21.35 -21.41 -6.21
C LEU A 108 -20.39 -22.21 -7.07
N THR A 109 -19.08 -22.01 -6.89
CA THR A 109 -18.05 -22.60 -7.79
C THR A 109 -17.26 -23.74 -7.15
N GLY A 110 -17.28 -23.85 -5.83
CA GLY A 110 -16.40 -24.76 -5.09
C GLY A 110 -14.92 -24.34 -5.05
N HIS A 111 -14.60 -23.15 -5.57
CA HIS A 111 -13.23 -22.63 -5.64
C HIS A 111 -13.10 -21.32 -4.84
N TYR A 112 -11.87 -21.00 -4.45
CA TYR A 112 -11.55 -19.74 -3.75
C TYR A 112 -11.07 -18.68 -4.72
N LEU A 113 -11.45 -17.42 -4.46
CA LEU A 113 -11.16 -16.27 -5.31
C LEU A 113 -9.86 -15.59 -4.88
N TRP A 114 -8.98 -15.24 -5.80
CA TRP A 114 -7.82 -14.39 -5.50
C TRP A 114 -8.24 -12.95 -5.17
N HIS A 115 -7.50 -12.26 -4.30
CA HIS A 115 -7.72 -10.83 -4.03
C HIS A 115 -7.59 -9.99 -5.31
N LEU A 116 -6.63 -10.35 -6.17
CA LEU A 116 -6.45 -9.74 -7.48
C LEU A 116 -7.75 -9.71 -8.28
N ASP A 117 -8.41 -10.87 -8.43
CA ASP A 117 -9.67 -10.98 -9.18
C ASP A 117 -10.78 -10.19 -8.50
N ALA A 118 -10.84 -10.20 -7.17
CA ALA A 118 -11.83 -9.43 -6.41
C ALA A 118 -11.66 -7.92 -6.62
N VAL A 119 -10.42 -7.39 -6.65
CA VAL A 119 -10.14 -5.97 -6.91
C VAL A 119 -10.57 -5.60 -8.33
N VAL A 120 -10.30 -6.44 -9.33
CA VAL A 120 -10.74 -6.23 -10.72
C VAL A 120 -12.27 -6.21 -10.81
N ILE A 121 -12.96 -7.18 -10.20
CA ILE A 121 -14.42 -7.29 -10.21
C ILE A 121 -15.06 -6.06 -9.57
N PHE A 122 -14.64 -5.68 -8.36
CA PHE A 122 -15.20 -4.52 -7.68
C PHE A 122 -14.89 -3.22 -8.41
N SER A 123 -13.67 -3.05 -8.96
CA SER A 123 -13.31 -1.87 -9.76
C SER A 123 -14.16 -1.76 -11.01
N ALA A 124 -14.42 -2.87 -11.71
CA ALA A 124 -15.28 -2.91 -12.88
C ALA A 124 -16.74 -2.57 -12.53
N ILE A 125 -17.29 -3.12 -11.43
CA ILE A 125 -18.65 -2.82 -10.97
C ILE A 125 -18.78 -1.33 -10.62
N GLY A 126 -17.84 -0.76 -9.88
CA GLY A 126 -17.84 0.66 -9.51
C GLY A 126 -17.73 1.58 -10.72
N PHE A 127 -16.85 1.25 -11.66
CA PHE A 127 -16.71 1.97 -12.93
C PHE A 127 -18.01 1.92 -13.75
N LEU A 128 -18.58 0.75 -13.97
CA LEU A 128 -19.84 0.60 -14.73
C LEU A 128 -21.01 1.31 -14.06
N ALA A 129 -21.08 1.30 -12.72
CA ALA A 129 -22.09 2.08 -11.97
C ALA A 129 -21.90 3.59 -12.18
N SER A 130 -20.65 4.07 -12.18
CA SER A 130 -20.30 5.49 -12.45
C SER A 130 -20.71 5.90 -13.87
N VAL A 131 -20.43 5.05 -14.87
CA VAL A 131 -20.86 5.28 -16.27
C VAL A 131 -22.38 5.23 -16.39
N GLY A 132 -23.04 4.30 -15.71
CA GLY A 132 -24.50 4.24 -15.64
C GLY A 132 -25.09 5.54 -15.09
N LEU A 133 -24.51 6.09 -14.02
CA LEU A 133 -24.89 7.37 -13.45
C LEU A 133 -24.64 8.52 -14.42
N LEU A 134 -23.47 8.58 -15.07
CA LEU A 134 -23.18 9.56 -16.11
C LEU A 134 -24.20 9.52 -17.24
N CYS A 135 -24.58 8.34 -17.72
CA CYS A 135 -25.59 8.18 -18.76
C CYS A 135 -26.97 8.70 -18.32
N LEU A 136 -27.37 8.47 -17.05
CA LEU A 136 -28.64 8.98 -16.51
C LEU A 136 -28.62 10.51 -16.39
N VAL A 137 -27.51 11.09 -15.91
CA VAL A 137 -27.32 12.55 -15.84
C VAL A 137 -27.36 13.16 -17.24
N TRP A 138 -26.59 12.59 -18.18
CA TRP A 138 -26.51 13.05 -19.56
C TRP A 138 -27.86 13.04 -20.24
N ARG A 139 -28.52 11.88 -20.31
CA ARG A 139 -29.79 11.74 -21.03
C ARG A 139 -30.92 12.64 -20.49
N ARG A 140 -30.92 12.90 -19.17
CA ARG A 140 -31.97 13.70 -18.54
C ARG A 140 -31.71 15.20 -18.60
N TYR A 141 -30.46 15.59 -18.42
CA TYR A 141 -30.12 17.01 -18.25
C TYR A 141 -29.28 17.62 -19.38
N PHE A 142 -28.65 16.81 -20.20
CA PHE A 142 -27.72 17.25 -21.23
C PHE A 142 -27.89 16.50 -22.56
N PRO A 143 -29.14 16.26 -23.05
CA PRO A 143 -29.33 15.46 -24.26
C PRO A 143 -28.71 16.12 -25.51
N GLU A 144 -28.49 17.43 -25.48
CA GLU A 144 -27.84 18.23 -26.53
C GLU A 144 -26.32 18.01 -26.62
N ILE A 145 -25.70 17.37 -25.64
CA ILE A 145 -24.25 17.13 -25.63
C ILE A 145 -23.93 15.85 -26.41
N GLY A 146 -22.98 15.99 -27.36
CA GLY A 146 -22.57 14.89 -28.22
C GLY A 146 -21.90 13.74 -27.47
N LEU A 147 -22.03 12.54 -28.02
CA LEU A 147 -21.53 11.29 -27.44
C LEU A 147 -20.01 11.31 -27.18
N THR A 148 -19.23 12.07 -27.95
CA THR A 148 -17.77 12.21 -27.77
C THR A 148 -17.38 12.76 -26.39
N VAL A 149 -18.15 13.74 -25.88
CA VAL A 149 -17.93 14.31 -24.53
C VAL A 149 -18.27 13.26 -23.45
N VAL A 150 -19.31 12.47 -23.67
CA VAL A 150 -19.70 11.38 -22.74
C VAL A 150 -18.65 10.28 -22.72
N VAL A 151 -18.07 9.96 -23.88
CA VAL A 151 -16.93 9.02 -23.99
C VAL A 151 -15.71 9.54 -23.24
N ALA A 152 -15.38 10.81 -23.40
CA ALA A 152 -14.29 11.43 -22.65
C ALA A 152 -14.56 11.39 -21.12
N GLY A 153 -15.79 11.69 -20.69
CA GLY A 153 -16.20 11.53 -19.30
C GLY A 153 -16.13 10.08 -18.80
N THR A 154 -16.41 9.11 -19.66
CA THR A 154 -16.26 7.67 -19.34
C THR A 154 -14.80 7.28 -19.14
N LEU A 155 -13.89 7.73 -20.00
CA LEU A 155 -12.45 7.53 -19.83
C LEU A 155 -11.95 8.21 -18.56
N ALA A 156 -12.43 9.44 -18.28
CA ALA A 156 -12.11 10.12 -17.03
C ALA A 156 -12.50 9.28 -15.80
N LEU A 157 -13.74 8.78 -15.75
CA LEU A 157 -14.23 7.96 -14.63
C LEU A 157 -13.49 6.64 -14.44
N GLY A 158 -12.94 6.06 -15.51
CA GLY A 158 -12.22 4.78 -15.45
C GLY A 158 -10.73 4.93 -15.11
N LEU A 159 -10.07 5.93 -15.66
CA LEU A 159 -8.60 5.98 -15.69
C LEU A 159 -8.00 7.18 -14.94
N ALA A 160 -8.77 8.24 -14.64
CA ALA A 160 -8.26 9.37 -13.87
C ALA A 160 -8.21 9.14 -12.34
N PRO A 161 -9.04 8.26 -11.71
CA PRO A 161 -9.00 8.08 -10.25
C PRO A 161 -8.01 7.01 -9.83
N PHE A 162 -6.72 7.14 -9.94
CA PHE A 162 -5.69 6.18 -9.45
C PHE A 162 -6.02 4.67 -9.56
N THR A 163 -7.07 4.28 -10.30
CA THR A 163 -7.47 2.88 -10.48
C THR A 163 -6.34 2.02 -11.05
N PRO A 164 -5.59 2.48 -12.08
CA PRO A 164 -4.45 1.72 -12.61
C PRO A 164 -3.36 1.46 -11.56
N PHE A 165 -3.11 2.43 -10.69
CA PHE A 165 -2.12 2.32 -9.62
C PHE A 165 -2.51 1.25 -8.59
N LEU A 166 -3.79 1.22 -8.16
CA LEU A 166 -4.29 0.22 -7.22
C LEU A 166 -4.30 -1.20 -7.79
N LEU A 167 -4.68 -1.34 -9.04
CA LEU A 167 -4.69 -2.64 -9.72
C LEU A 167 -3.29 -3.24 -9.84
N ALA A 168 -2.25 -2.41 -9.93
CA ALA A 168 -0.87 -2.87 -10.04
C ALA A 168 -0.32 -3.54 -8.75
N ARG A 169 -1.07 -3.50 -7.62
CA ARG A 169 -0.66 -4.07 -6.33
C ARG A 169 -1.84 -4.57 -5.50
N ALA A 170 -2.70 -5.38 -6.10
CA ALA A 170 -3.93 -5.87 -5.46
C ALA A 170 -3.65 -6.73 -4.22
N ASN A 171 -3.96 -6.20 -3.04
CA ASN A 171 -3.88 -6.85 -1.73
C ASN A 171 -5.25 -6.85 -1.05
N VAL A 172 -5.31 -7.37 0.15
CA VAL A 172 -6.49 -7.34 1.02
C VAL A 172 -7.01 -5.90 1.27
N TYR A 173 -6.14 -4.90 1.33
CA TYR A 173 -6.50 -3.48 1.49
C TYR A 173 -7.26 -2.94 0.27
N GLU A 174 -6.76 -3.27 -0.92
CA GLU A 174 -7.34 -2.85 -2.19
C GLU A 174 -8.68 -3.54 -2.42
N VAL A 175 -8.87 -4.79 -1.93
CA VAL A 175 -10.18 -5.48 -1.94
C VAL A 175 -11.20 -4.70 -1.13
N ALA A 176 -10.88 -4.30 0.12
CA ALA A 176 -11.79 -3.53 0.96
C ALA A 176 -12.15 -2.18 0.32
N THR A 177 -11.14 -1.49 -0.24
CA THR A 177 -11.30 -0.17 -0.86
C THR A 177 -12.09 -0.24 -2.17
N SER A 178 -11.79 -1.21 -3.04
CA SER A 178 -12.53 -1.42 -4.31
C SER A 178 -13.98 -1.85 -4.06
N CYS A 179 -14.22 -2.70 -3.06
CA CYS A 179 -15.57 -3.05 -2.63
C CYS A 179 -16.37 -1.82 -2.16
N SER A 180 -15.75 -0.99 -1.31
CA SER A 180 -16.36 0.27 -0.84
C SER A 180 -16.66 1.23 -1.99
N TYR A 181 -15.75 1.36 -2.97
CA TYR A 181 -15.96 2.14 -4.19
C TYR A 181 -17.15 1.64 -4.98
N ALA A 182 -17.20 0.34 -5.32
CA ALA A 182 -18.29 -0.26 -6.07
C ALA A 182 -19.65 0.00 -5.42
N LEU A 183 -19.74 -0.29 -4.13
CA LEU A 183 -20.97 -0.12 -3.35
C LEU A 183 -21.38 1.35 -3.20
N THR A 184 -20.41 2.27 -3.07
CA THR A 184 -20.69 3.72 -3.06
C THR A 184 -21.28 4.19 -4.40
N MET A 185 -20.72 3.76 -5.54
CA MET A 185 -21.22 4.17 -6.85
C MET A 185 -22.61 3.56 -7.12
N LEU A 186 -22.86 2.34 -6.67
CA LEU A 186 -24.21 1.74 -6.69
C LEU A 186 -25.19 2.51 -5.80
N ALA A 187 -24.76 2.95 -4.62
CA ALA A 187 -25.58 3.77 -3.73
C ALA A 187 -25.92 5.12 -4.38
N LEU A 188 -24.97 5.81 -5.02
CA LEU A 188 -25.21 7.06 -5.75
C LEU A 188 -26.16 6.86 -6.94
N LEU A 189 -26.03 5.74 -7.67
CA LEU A 189 -26.93 5.39 -8.76
C LEU A 189 -28.36 5.16 -8.26
N ALA A 190 -28.51 4.47 -7.13
CA ALA A 190 -29.81 4.26 -6.49
C ALA A 190 -30.38 5.57 -5.91
N LEU A 191 -29.54 6.39 -5.29
CA LEU A 191 -29.89 7.72 -4.78
C LEU A 191 -30.42 8.64 -5.90
N TRP A 192 -29.75 8.65 -7.06
CA TRP A 192 -30.24 9.34 -8.25
C TRP A 192 -31.65 8.90 -8.64
N LYS A 193 -31.89 7.57 -8.70
CA LYS A 193 -33.21 7.03 -9.02
C LYS A 193 -34.27 7.39 -7.96
N ALA A 194 -33.87 7.40 -6.66
CA ALA A 194 -34.77 7.83 -5.58
C ALA A 194 -35.20 9.30 -5.71
N CYS A 195 -34.26 10.18 -6.14
CA CYS A 195 -34.58 11.60 -6.39
C CYS A 195 -35.55 11.80 -7.60
N HIS A 196 -35.42 10.96 -8.67
CA HIS A 196 -36.05 11.18 -9.95
C HIS A 196 -37.26 10.27 -10.22
N ARG A 197 -37.58 9.33 -9.32
CA ARG A 197 -38.74 8.41 -9.42
C ARG A 197 -39.56 8.43 -8.13
N PRO A 198 -40.39 9.47 -7.91
CA PRO A 198 -41.15 9.64 -6.66
C PRO A 198 -41.98 8.42 -6.26
N GLN A 199 -42.61 7.74 -7.23
CA GLN A 199 -43.45 6.54 -6.99
C GLN A 199 -42.65 5.34 -6.45
N GLN A 200 -41.34 5.25 -6.74
CA GLN A 200 -40.45 4.18 -6.31
C GLN A 200 -39.39 4.66 -5.33
N ARG A 201 -39.54 5.89 -4.79
CA ARG A 201 -38.53 6.56 -3.94
C ARG A 201 -38.10 5.69 -2.78
N GLY A 202 -39.03 5.10 -2.03
CA GLY A 202 -38.70 4.24 -0.89
C GLY A 202 -37.83 3.03 -1.27
N ARG A 203 -38.19 2.34 -2.38
CA ARG A 203 -37.42 1.16 -2.85
C ARG A 203 -35.95 1.52 -3.23
N TRP A 204 -35.80 2.60 -4.01
CA TRP A 204 -34.47 3.04 -4.43
C TRP A 204 -33.65 3.61 -3.28
N LEU A 205 -34.32 4.26 -2.32
CA LEU A 205 -33.64 4.78 -1.14
C LEU A 205 -33.18 3.67 -0.18
N ALA A 206 -34.00 2.63 -0.01
CA ALA A 206 -33.60 1.43 0.73
C ALA A 206 -32.42 0.72 0.05
N ALA A 207 -32.44 0.61 -1.29
CA ALA A 207 -31.30 0.07 -2.04
C ALA A 207 -30.04 0.93 -1.89
N ALA A 208 -30.15 2.27 -1.91
CA ALA A 208 -29.04 3.17 -1.65
C ALA A 208 -28.48 3.02 -0.23
N SER A 209 -29.36 2.92 0.77
CA SER A 209 -29.01 2.73 2.18
C SER A 209 -28.34 1.37 2.41
N LEU A 210 -28.86 0.30 1.79
CA LEU A 210 -28.23 -1.02 1.86
C LEU A 210 -26.83 -1.01 1.24
N ALA A 211 -26.69 -0.50 0.01
CA ALA A 211 -25.41 -0.44 -0.68
C ALA A 211 -24.38 0.42 0.09
N TYR A 212 -24.82 1.58 0.62
CA TYR A 212 -23.93 2.43 1.39
C TYR A 212 -23.56 1.81 2.75
N GLY A 213 -24.50 1.16 3.42
CA GLY A 213 -24.23 0.43 4.67
C GLY A 213 -23.22 -0.71 4.46
N LEU A 214 -23.36 -1.47 3.38
CA LEU A 214 -22.37 -2.49 2.99
C LEU A 214 -21.02 -1.85 2.66
N ALA A 215 -20.99 -0.66 2.03
CA ALA A 215 -19.74 0.08 1.81
C ALA A 215 -19.05 0.46 3.14
N VAL A 216 -19.83 0.88 4.14
CA VAL A 216 -19.34 1.13 5.51
C VAL A 216 -18.81 -0.16 6.15
N GLY A 217 -19.46 -1.30 5.93
CA GLY A 217 -18.97 -2.60 6.42
C GLY A 217 -17.70 -3.10 5.71
N ALA A 218 -17.38 -2.55 4.51
CA ALA A 218 -16.07 -2.76 3.89
C ALA A 218 -15.01 -1.77 4.43
N ARG A 219 -15.40 -0.49 4.65
CA ARG A 219 -14.53 0.61 5.09
C ARG A 219 -15.28 1.50 6.10
N PRO A 220 -15.15 1.27 7.42
CA PRO A 220 -15.91 2.02 8.45
C PRO A 220 -15.67 3.54 8.45
N ASN A 221 -14.51 3.99 7.98
CA ASN A 221 -14.14 5.40 7.92
C ASN A 221 -15.04 6.27 7.01
N ILE A 222 -15.84 5.67 6.14
CA ILE A 222 -16.78 6.40 5.27
C ILE A 222 -18.15 6.65 5.90
N LEU A 223 -18.38 6.26 7.15
CA LEU A 223 -19.70 6.31 7.84
C LEU A 223 -20.34 7.70 7.76
N PHE A 224 -19.59 8.77 7.96
CA PHE A 224 -20.14 10.14 7.96
C PHE A 224 -20.75 10.56 6.60
N GLY A 225 -20.34 9.94 5.50
CA GLY A 225 -20.94 10.16 4.20
C GLY A 225 -22.38 9.65 4.08
N ALA A 226 -22.88 8.83 5.01
CA ALA A 226 -24.25 8.32 5.03
C ALA A 226 -25.32 9.44 5.08
N VAL A 227 -24.95 10.65 5.50
CA VAL A 227 -25.82 11.82 5.51
C VAL A 227 -26.45 12.12 4.15
N ILE A 228 -25.82 11.74 3.03
CA ILE A 228 -26.38 11.91 1.69
C ILE A 228 -27.69 11.14 1.47
N LEU A 229 -27.94 10.07 2.22
CA LEU A 229 -29.15 9.25 2.14
C LEU A 229 -30.40 10.04 2.59
N LEU A 230 -30.22 11.10 3.35
CA LEU A 230 -31.31 11.96 3.80
C LEU A 230 -31.84 12.91 2.70
N LEU A 231 -31.07 13.10 1.60
CA LEU A 231 -31.47 14.02 0.52
C LEU A 231 -32.84 13.71 -0.08
N PRO A 232 -33.19 12.46 -0.50
CA PRO A 232 -34.53 12.17 -1.07
C PRO A 232 -35.66 12.31 -0.05
N ALA A 233 -35.38 12.07 1.24
CA ALA A 233 -36.35 12.29 2.31
C ALA A 233 -36.61 13.79 2.53
N ALA A 234 -35.59 14.63 2.50
CA ALA A 234 -35.69 16.07 2.58
C ALA A 234 -36.47 16.67 1.36
N LEU A 235 -36.23 16.11 0.17
CA LEU A 235 -37.00 16.47 -1.03
C LEU A 235 -38.49 16.10 -0.87
N ALA A 236 -38.79 14.89 -0.38
CA ALA A 236 -40.14 14.43 -0.12
C ALA A 236 -40.89 15.32 0.89
N TRP A 237 -40.19 15.74 1.96
CA TRP A 237 -40.75 16.66 2.94
C TRP A 237 -41.15 17.99 2.31
N ARG A 238 -40.24 18.63 1.55
CA ARG A 238 -40.54 19.92 0.89
C ARG A 238 -41.65 19.83 -0.14
N GLU A 239 -41.78 18.72 -0.86
CA GLU A 239 -42.90 18.45 -1.76
C GLU A 239 -44.24 18.40 -1.00
N GLY A 240 -44.25 17.83 0.21
CA GLY A 240 -45.41 17.77 1.09
C GLY A 240 -45.81 19.13 1.68
N SER A 241 -44.82 19.95 2.05
CA SER A 241 -45.06 21.27 2.67
C SER A 241 -45.61 22.31 1.69
N SER A 242 -45.29 22.17 0.38
CA SER A 242 -45.77 23.10 -0.65
C SER A 242 -47.25 22.90 -1.05
N HIS A 243 -47.87 21.76 -0.70
CA HIS A 243 -49.29 21.45 -1.00
C HIS A 243 -50.22 21.68 0.19
N GLY A 244 -49.70 22.09 1.36
CA GLY A 244 -50.45 22.26 2.61
C GLY A 244 -50.53 23.68 3.17
N ALA A 245 -50.13 24.70 2.41
CA ALA A 245 -50.17 26.09 2.85
C ALA A 245 -51.55 26.74 2.67
N GLY A 246 -52.57 26.20 3.37
CA GLY A 246 -53.83 26.91 3.65
C GLY A 246 -53.76 27.42 5.09
N PRO A 247 -54.41 28.55 5.43
CA PRO A 247 -54.42 29.12 6.77
C PRO A 247 -55.28 28.27 7.72
N GLY A 248 -54.64 27.32 8.41
CA GLY A 248 -55.28 26.44 9.38
C GLY A 248 -54.38 25.27 9.75
N PHE A 249 -53.35 25.53 10.55
CA PHE A 249 -52.44 24.49 11.01
C PHE A 249 -53.03 23.72 12.19
N THR A 250 -53.83 22.69 11.88
CA THR A 250 -54.10 21.62 12.85
C THR A 250 -53.19 20.43 12.49
N PHE A 251 -52.40 20.00 13.44
CA PHE A 251 -51.50 18.83 13.34
C PHE A 251 -52.36 17.54 13.28
N HIS A 252 -53.09 17.32 12.21
CA HIS A 252 -53.63 16.00 11.88
C HIS A 252 -52.53 15.24 11.15
N VAL A 253 -51.79 14.36 11.89
CA VAL A 253 -50.93 13.33 11.28
C VAL A 253 -51.84 12.37 10.51
N SER A 254 -52.28 12.76 9.29
CA SER A 254 -53.04 11.91 8.42
C SER A 254 -52.15 10.71 7.96
N ARG A 255 -52.74 9.55 7.71
CA ARG A 255 -52.04 8.39 7.08
C ARG A 255 -51.21 8.81 5.86
N PHE A 256 -51.61 9.87 5.18
CA PHE A 256 -51.00 10.44 3.98
C PHE A 256 -49.66 11.16 4.31
N THR A 257 -49.58 11.88 5.44
CA THR A 257 -48.36 12.57 5.92
C THR A 257 -47.35 11.56 6.44
N PHE A 258 -47.84 10.52 7.14
CA PHE A 258 -46.99 9.44 7.62
C PHE A 258 -46.26 8.71 6.47
N HIS A 259 -46.99 8.29 5.43
CA HIS A 259 -46.39 7.60 4.28
C HIS A 259 -45.43 8.46 3.48
N ARG A 260 -45.63 9.77 3.40
CA ARG A 260 -44.76 10.66 2.62
C ARG A 260 -43.45 11.00 3.31
N ILE A 261 -43.37 11.00 4.62
CA ILE A 261 -42.19 11.41 5.40
C ILE A 261 -41.49 10.19 5.99
N TRP A 262 -42.22 9.37 6.73
CA TRP A 262 -41.64 8.27 7.50
C TRP A 262 -41.15 7.10 6.64
N VAL A 263 -41.87 6.77 5.56
CA VAL A 263 -41.43 5.68 4.66
C VAL A 263 -40.10 6.01 3.98
N PRO A 264 -39.86 7.21 3.38
CA PRO A 264 -38.55 7.58 2.89
C PRO A 264 -37.49 7.64 4.00
N LEU A 265 -37.79 8.14 5.19
CA LEU A 265 -36.85 8.21 6.30
C LEU A 265 -36.44 6.81 6.77
N LEU A 266 -37.37 5.91 6.98
CA LEU A 266 -37.10 4.51 7.33
C LEU A 266 -36.35 3.78 6.22
N ALA A 267 -36.67 4.06 4.97
CA ALA A 267 -35.93 3.51 3.84
C ALA A 267 -34.48 4.02 3.77
N ALA A 268 -34.24 5.29 4.17
CA ALA A 268 -32.91 5.89 4.23
C ALA A 268 -32.07 5.34 5.38
N THR A 269 -32.66 5.15 6.55
CA THR A 269 -31.95 4.82 7.78
C THR A 269 -32.01 3.33 8.12
N GLY A 270 -33.10 2.64 7.85
CA GLY A 270 -33.31 1.26 8.28
C GLY A 270 -32.23 0.29 7.84
N PRO A 271 -31.95 0.11 6.53
CA PRO A 271 -30.97 -0.86 6.09
C PRO A 271 -29.56 -0.57 6.61
N ILE A 272 -29.09 0.68 6.61
CA ILE A 272 -27.76 1.03 7.13
C ILE A 272 -27.68 0.83 8.64
N THR A 273 -28.77 1.11 9.39
CA THR A 273 -28.84 0.85 10.83
C THR A 273 -28.76 -0.64 11.13
N CYS A 274 -29.48 -1.48 10.37
CA CYS A 274 -29.40 -2.94 10.53
C CYS A 274 -27.98 -3.45 10.28
N ILE A 275 -27.30 -2.95 9.24
CA ILE A 275 -25.90 -3.30 8.98
C ILE A 275 -25.01 -2.81 10.12
N GLY A 276 -25.19 -1.56 10.57
CA GLY A 276 -24.41 -1.01 11.69
C GLY A 276 -24.58 -1.84 12.97
N LEU A 277 -25.79 -2.21 13.34
CA LEU A 277 -26.06 -3.10 14.48
C LEU A 277 -25.43 -4.49 14.29
N GLY A 278 -25.49 -5.04 13.07
CA GLY A 278 -24.81 -6.29 12.73
C GLY A 278 -23.29 -6.19 12.90
N LEU A 279 -22.67 -5.08 12.52
CA LEU A 279 -21.24 -4.84 12.70
C LEU A 279 -20.87 -4.68 14.19
N LEU A 280 -21.69 -3.96 14.97
CA LEU A 280 -21.49 -3.83 16.42
C LEU A 280 -21.56 -5.20 17.11
N LEU A 281 -22.55 -6.02 16.77
CA LEU A 281 -22.68 -7.38 17.26
C LEU A 281 -21.47 -8.25 16.84
N TYR A 282 -21.07 -8.18 15.57
CA TYR A 282 -19.91 -8.90 15.07
C TYR A 282 -18.63 -8.54 15.82
N ASN A 283 -18.43 -7.27 16.13
CA ASN A 283 -17.29 -6.79 16.90
C ASN A 283 -17.36 -7.26 18.36
N THR A 284 -18.54 -7.19 19.00
CA THR A 284 -18.73 -7.70 20.37
C THR A 284 -18.38 -9.19 20.45
N LEU A 285 -18.82 -10.00 19.49
CA LEU A 285 -18.55 -11.43 19.46
C LEU A 285 -17.08 -11.79 19.20
N ARG A 286 -16.29 -10.87 18.62
CA ARG A 286 -14.85 -11.08 18.36
C ARG A 286 -13.95 -10.52 19.45
N PHE A 287 -14.27 -9.32 19.96
CA PHE A 287 -13.39 -8.50 20.77
C PHE A 287 -14.01 -8.06 22.12
N ASP A 288 -15.18 -8.60 22.47
CA ASP A 288 -15.94 -8.21 23.68
C ASP A 288 -16.26 -6.71 23.77
N ASN A 289 -16.13 -5.99 22.63
CA ASN A 289 -16.36 -4.56 22.52
C ASN A 289 -17.01 -4.22 21.18
N PRO A 290 -18.22 -3.61 21.15
CA PRO A 290 -18.92 -3.30 19.91
C PRO A 290 -18.20 -2.25 19.02
N LEU A 291 -17.38 -1.39 19.62
CA LEU A 291 -16.66 -0.32 18.91
C LEU A 291 -15.23 -0.70 18.52
N GLU A 292 -14.77 -1.90 18.86
CA GLU A 292 -13.44 -2.37 18.49
C GLU A 292 -13.46 -3.10 17.14
N PHE A 293 -12.74 -2.56 16.17
CA PHE A 293 -12.60 -3.13 14.83
C PHE A 293 -11.33 -3.99 14.66
N GLY A 294 -10.62 -4.23 15.75
CA GLY A 294 -9.41 -5.06 15.79
C GLY A 294 -8.10 -4.29 15.61
N LEU A 295 -8.16 -2.97 15.40
CA LEU A 295 -6.96 -2.15 15.19
C LEU A 295 -6.02 -2.17 16.41
N ARG A 296 -6.58 -2.12 17.63
CA ARG A 296 -5.85 -2.18 18.90
C ARG A 296 -5.08 -3.50 19.09
N TYR A 297 -5.58 -4.57 18.52
CA TYR A 297 -5.05 -5.93 18.64
C TYR A 297 -4.24 -6.37 17.42
N GLN A 298 -3.92 -5.44 16.52
CA GLN A 298 -3.27 -5.73 15.25
C GLN A 298 -1.78 -6.04 15.45
N LEU A 299 -1.33 -7.12 14.83
CA LEU A 299 0.07 -7.47 14.68
C LEU A 299 0.64 -6.65 13.51
N ALA A 300 1.18 -5.48 13.81
CA ALA A 300 1.64 -4.53 12.80
C ALA A 300 3.07 -4.03 13.10
N SER A 301 3.71 -3.42 12.10
CA SER A 301 5.03 -2.83 12.23
C SER A 301 5.07 -1.57 13.12
N ASN A 302 3.90 -0.99 13.41
CA ASN A 302 3.74 0.18 14.28
C ASN A 302 2.82 -0.16 15.45
N ASP A 303 3.02 0.46 16.60
CA ASP A 303 2.09 0.34 17.71
C ASP A 303 0.78 1.09 17.39
N ASN A 304 -0.28 0.33 17.12
CA ASN A 304 -1.61 0.86 16.76
C ASN A 304 -2.48 1.19 18.00
N ARG A 305 -1.94 1.05 19.21
CA ARG A 305 -2.59 1.49 20.47
C ARG A 305 -2.48 2.99 20.70
N VAL A 306 -1.66 3.68 19.90
CA VAL A 306 -1.48 5.14 19.93
C VAL A 306 -2.65 5.84 19.24
N GLU A 307 -2.85 7.13 19.54
CA GLU A 307 -3.90 7.95 18.92
C GLU A 307 -3.83 7.94 17.39
N CYS A 308 -4.87 7.39 16.76
CA CYS A 308 -4.95 7.25 15.29
C CYS A 308 -5.63 8.45 14.62
N TRP A 309 -6.30 9.35 15.39
CA TRP A 309 -7.10 10.45 14.88
C TRP A 309 -6.77 11.72 15.65
N SER A 310 -6.24 12.74 14.97
CA SER A 310 -5.93 14.02 15.58
C SER A 310 -6.06 15.18 14.60
N PRO A 311 -6.55 16.36 15.02
CA PRO A 311 -6.51 17.58 14.22
C PRO A 311 -5.10 17.99 13.78
N HIS A 312 -4.09 17.54 14.53
CA HIS A 312 -2.68 17.80 14.24
C HIS A 312 -2.23 17.29 12.87
N PHE A 313 -2.83 16.20 12.35
CA PHE A 313 -2.48 15.61 11.07
C PHE A 313 -3.13 16.31 9.87
N LEU A 314 -4.19 17.12 10.11
CA LEU A 314 -5.04 17.67 9.04
C LEU A 314 -4.24 18.46 7.99
N GLY A 315 -3.38 19.37 8.43
CA GLY A 315 -2.62 20.23 7.53
C GLY A 315 -1.68 19.43 6.63
N PHE A 316 -0.95 18.48 7.20
CA PHE A 316 -0.05 17.59 6.47
C PHE A 316 -0.81 16.71 5.47
N ASN A 317 -1.89 16.06 5.91
CA ASN A 317 -2.67 15.16 5.05
C ASN A 317 -3.35 15.91 3.90
N LEU A 318 -3.92 17.11 4.15
CA LEU A 318 -4.48 17.92 3.08
C LEU A 318 -3.41 18.35 2.07
N TRP A 319 -2.21 18.70 2.55
CA TRP A 319 -1.10 18.99 1.64
C TRP A 319 -0.72 17.74 0.82
N ALA A 320 -0.52 16.61 1.45
CA ALA A 320 -0.12 15.37 0.79
C ALA A 320 -1.16 14.93 -0.26
N TYR A 321 -2.44 14.88 0.11
CA TYR A 321 -3.52 14.43 -0.78
C TYR A 321 -3.91 15.41 -1.88
N PHE A 322 -3.65 16.71 -1.71
CA PHE A 322 -4.13 17.69 -2.68
C PHE A 322 -3.04 18.47 -3.37
N LEU A 323 -1.97 18.83 -2.70
CA LEU A 323 -0.99 19.80 -3.19
C LEU A 323 0.39 19.19 -3.46
N GLY A 324 0.72 18.00 -2.94
CA GLY A 324 2.02 17.37 -3.12
C GLY A 324 2.30 17.06 -4.60
N PRO A 325 3.18 17.85 -5.29
CA PRO A 325 3.47 17.60 -6.70
C PRO A 325 4.38 16.38 -6.85
N ALA A 326 4.10 15.54 -7.83
CA ALA A 326 5.01 14.51 -8.26
C ALA A 326 6.33 15.13 -8.74
N ARG A 327 7.44 14.45 -8.54
CA ARG A 327 8.72 14.84 -9.15
C ARG A 327 8.78 14.29 -10.57
N TRP A 328 9.22 15.12 -11.51
CA TRP A 328 9.37 14.73 -12.90
C TRP A 328 10.84 14.50 -13.22
N GLY A 329 11.18 13.37 -13.83
CA GLY A 329 12.52 12.99 -14.26
C GLY A 329 12.64 12.90 -15.78
N ALA A 330 13.88 12.80 -16.28
CA ALA A 330 14.15 12.63 -17.70
C ALA A 330 14.02 11.20 -18.18
N GLN A 331 14.02 10.22 -17.26
CA GLN A 331 13.93 8.80 -17.56
C GLN A 331 12.54 8.26 -17.27
N PHE A 332 12.11 7.23 -18.02
CA PHE A 332 10.87 6.52 -17.75
C PHE A 332 10.86 5.96 -16.31
N PRO A 333 9.75 6.01 -15.56
CA PRO A 333 8.40 6.42 -15.96
C PRO A 333 8.14 7.94 -15.98
N PHE A 334 9.15 8.77 -15.89
CA PHE A 334 9.11 10.24 -15.84
C PHE A 334 8.47 10.83 -14.58
N VAL A 335 7.70 10.03 -13.84
CA VAL A 335 7.03 10.39 -12.60
C VAL A 335 7.73 9.67 -11.45
N HIS A 336 8.03 10.40 -10.39
CA HIS A 336 8.65 9.88 -9.17
C HIS A 336 7.86 10.34 -7.95
N ASP A 337 8.08 9.68 -6.82
CA ASP A 337 7.45 9.99 -5.54
C ASP A 337 7.57 11.47 -5.15
N ILE A 338 6.57 11.97 -4.44
CA ILE A 338 6.59 13.34 -3.91
C ILE A 338 7.68 13.49 -2.84
N LYS A 339 8.22 14.70 -2.71
CA LYS A 339 9.08 15.04 -1.58
C LYS A 339 8.18 15.48 -0.42
N LEU A 340 8.05 14.65 0.59
CA LEU A 340 7.25 14.95 1.77
C LEU A 340 7.92 16.06 2.61
N PRO A 341 7.13 16.98 3.20
CA PRO A 341 7.60 17.85 4.26
C PRO A 341 7.90 17.04 5.53
N PRO A 342 8.54 17.64 6.55
CA PRO A 342 8.74 16.97 7.83
C PRO A 342 7.42 16.40 8.38
N LEU A 343 7.49 15.15 8.84
CA LEU A 343 6.32 14.46 9.37
C LEU A 343 5.89 15.05 10.71
N PRO A 344 4.60 15.25 10.94
CA PRO A 344 4.09 15.56 12.27
C PRO A 344 4.43 14.46 13.29
N ALA A 345 4.61 14.81 14.55
CA ALA A 345 4.90 13.84 15.59
C ALA A 345 3.79 12.76 15.66
N GLY A 346 4.19 11.49 15.68
CA GLY A 346 3.28 10.34 15.69
C GLY A 346 2.63 10.01 14.34
N HIS A 347 2.96 10.74 13.25
CA HIS A 347 2.47 10.45 11.92
C HIS A 347 3.31 9.34 11.28
N GLY A 348 2.65 8.32 10.74
CA GLY A 348 3.27 7.26 9.96
C GLY A 348 2.98 7.44 8.46
N VAL A 349 4.01 7.52 7.62
CA VAL A 349 3.86 7.44 6.17
C VAL A 349 4.53 6.16 5.70
N ASN A 350 3.74 5.24 5.17
CA ASN A 350 4.25 4.00 4.57
C ASN A 350 4.24 4.07 3.03
N GLU A 351 3.55 5.06 2.46
CA GLU A 351 3.39 5.26 1.01
C GLU A 351 3.29 6.76 0.73
N HIS A 352 3.75 7.17 -0.44
CA HIS A 352 3.76 8.57 -0.86
C HIS A 352 2.53 8.88 -1.71
N PRO A 353 1.47 9.51 -1.17
CA PRO A 353 0.32 9.94 -1.97
C PRO A 353 0.72 11.04 -2.96
N PHE A 354 0.00 11.12 -4.08
CA PHE A 354 0.21 12.17 -5.07
C PHE A 354 -0.88 13.22 -4.94
N GLY A 355 -0.54 14.49 -4.75
CA GLY A 355 -1.53 15.56 -4.63
C GLY A 355 -2.50 15.61 -5.82
N VAL A 356 -3.78 15.39 -5.57
CA VAL A 356 -4.80 15.24 -6.62
C VAL A 356 -4.97 16.52 -7.45
N LEU A 357 -4.88 17.71 -6.84
CA LEU A 357 -5.05 18.98 -7.55
C LEU A 357 -3.87 19.33 -8.46
N THR A 358 -2.68 18.86 -8.13
CA THR A 358 -1.46 19.13 -8.90
C THR A 358 -1.23 18.10 -9.99
N ASN A 359 -1.58 16.84 -9.74
CA ASN A 359 -1.22 15.73 -10.63
C ASN A 359 -2.41 15.19 -11.45
N ILE A 360 -3.64 15.51 -11.06
CA ILE A 360 -4.87 15.20 -11.81
C ILE A 360 -5.65 16.49 -12.07
N PRO A 361 -5.12 17.42 -12.89
CA PRO A 361 -5.70 18.75 -13.03
C PRO A 361 -7.11 18.75 -13.64
N LEU A 362 -7.56 17.65 -14.22
CA LEU A 362 -8.97 17.46 -14.62
C LEU A 362 -9.95 17.77 -13.49
N VAL A 363 -9.59 17.48 -12.23
CA VAL A 363 -10.49 17.66 -11.09
C VAL A 363 -10.86 19.10 -10.80
N TRP A 364 -10.08 20.09 -11.26
CA TRP A 364 -10.42 21.51 -11.18
C TRP A 364 -11.74 21.85 -11.88
N LEU A 365 -12.15 21.04 -12.86
CA LEU A 365 -13.43 21.21 -13.54
C LEU A 365 -14.63 20.92 -12.64
N ALA A 366 -14.45 20.32 -11.47
CA ALA A 366 -15.49 20.22 -10.45
C ALA A 366 -16.01 21.62 -10.02
N LEU A 367 -15.18 22.67 -10.06
CA LEU A 367 -15.58 24.06 -9.81
C LEU A 367 -16.58 24.59 -10.85
N ALA A 368 -16.65 23.97 -12.04
CA ALA A 368 -17.63 24.33 -13.07
C ALA A 368 -18.97 23.60 -12.89
N ALA A 369 -19.11 22.67 -11.93
CA ALA A 369 -20.35 21.93 -11.69
C ALA A 369 -21.58 22.83 -11.47
N PRO A 370 -21.51 24.03 -10.85
CA PRO A 370 -22.63 24.96 -10.75
C PRO A 370 -23.23 25.39 -12.10
N LEU A 371 -22.48 25.37 -13.19
CA LEU A 371 -22.99 25.67 -14.53
C LEU A 371 -24.03 24.64 -15.01
N ALA A 372 -23.99 23.43 -14.43
CA ALA A 372 -24.90 22.34 -14.80
C ALA A 372 -26.39 22.68 -14.58
N TRP A 373 -26.72 23.46 -13.56
CA TRP A 373 -28.10 23.83 -13.21
C TRP A 373 -28.44 25.30 -13.50
N ARG A 374 -27.48 26.11 -13.93
CA ARG A 374 -27.71 27.52 -14.28
C ARG A 374 -28.71 27.63 -15.44
N GLY A 375 -29.72 28.51 -15.33
CA GLY A 375 -30.74 28.74 -16.36
C GLY A 375 -31.69 27.56 -16.56
N ARG A 376 -31.83 26.61 -15.60
CA ARG A 376 -32.84 25.53 -15.67
C ARG A 376 -34.09 25.92 -14.93
N PRO A 377 -35.27 25.28 -15.28
CA PRO A 377 -36.49 25.39 -14.50
C PRO A 377 -36.25 25.03 -13.02
N ALA A 378 -37.01 25.65 -12.13
CA ALA A 378 -36.80 25.55 -10.68
C ALA A 378 -36.75 24.12 -10.15
N GLU A 379 -37.60 23.21 -10.64
CA GLU A 379 -37.63 21.81 -10.24
C GLU A 379 -36.38 21.07 -10.69
N ALA A 380 -36.01 21.14 -11.97
CA ALA A 380 -34.83 20.52 -12.54
C ALA A 380 -33.52 21.05 -11.87
N ARG A 381 -33.49 22.37 -11.61
CA ARG A 381 -32.38 23.01 -10.87
C ARG A 381 -32.26 22.44 -9.47
N ARG A 382 -33.37 22.32 -8.73
CA ARG A 382 -33.42 21.82 -7.36
C ARG A 382 -32.91 20.38 -7.28
N LEU A 383 -33.39 19.49 -8.14
CA LEU A 383 -33.00 18.08 -8.13
C LEU A 383 -31.54 17.89 -8.50
N LEU A 384 -31.05 18.56 -9.55
CA LEU A 384 -29.68 18.43 -10.00
C LEU A 384 -28.69 19.06 -8.99
N CYS A 385 -29.00 20.28 -8.51
CA CYS A 385 -28.20 20.95 -7.48
C CYS A 385 -28.16 20.12 -6.19
N GLY A 386 -29.30 19.59 -5.71
CA GLY A 386 -29.34 18.74 -4.53
C GLY A 386 -28.51 17.47 -4.68
N PHE A 387 -28.57 16.80 -5.83
CA PHE A 387 -27.75 15.63 -6.09
C PHE A 387 -26.26 15.95 -6.14
N VAL A 388 -25.87 17.01 -6.86
CA VAL A 388 -24.45 17.41 -6.93
C VAL A 388 -23.94 17.86 -5.56
N ALA A 389 -24.77 18.56 -4.76
CA ALA A 389 -24.43 18.91 -3.38
C ALA A 389 -24.22 17.68 -2.49
N ALA A 390 -25.04 16.62 -2.67
CA ALA A 390 -24.84 15.35 -1.95
C ALA A 390 -23.53 14.68 -2.35
N VAL A 391 -23.16 14.68 -3.63
CA VAL A 391 -21.88 14.15 -4.12
C VAL A 391 -20.72 14.97 -3.55
N ALA A 392 -20.83 16.32 -3.53
CA ALA A 392 -19.82 17.20 -2.93
C ALA A 392 -19.68 17.00 -1.41
N LEU A 393 -20.78 16.79 -0.70
CA LEU A 393 -20.78 16.48 0.73
C LEU A 393 -20.13 15.11 1.02
N LEU A 394 -20.42 14.11 0.18
CA LEU A 394 -19.74 12.82 0.26
C LEU A 394 -18.22 12.95 0.09
N PHE A 395 -17.77 13.75 -0.87
CA PHE A 395 -16.36 14.08 -1.05
C PHE A 395 -15.78 14.75 0.21
N ALA A 396 -16.44 15.81 0.71
CA ALA A 396 -15.97 16.57 1.85
C ALA A 396 -15.86 15.72 3.13
N THR A 397 -16.84 14.86 3.41
CA THR A 397 -16.79 13.97 4.59
C THR A 397 -15.65 12.97 4.52
N ARG A 398 -15.34 12.42 3.34
CA ARG A 398 -14.21 11.50 3.15
C ARG A 398 -12.87 12.20 3.34
N VAL A 399 -12.71 13.38 2.74
CA VAL A 399 -11.49 14.19 2.88
C VAL A 399 -11.24 14.57 4.33
N LEU A 400 -12.26 15.02 5.06
CA LEU A 400 -12.13 15.35 6.47
C LEU A 400 -11.75 14.14 7.32
N THR A 401 -12.41 13.00 7.08
CA THR A 401 -12.11 11.76 7.81
C THR A 401 -10.65 11.34 7.61
N LEU A 402 -10.17 11.33 6.38
CA LEU A 402 -8.78 10.98 6.06
C LEU A 402 -7.79 12.06 6.50
N GLY A 403 -8.21 13.33 6.52
CA GLY A 403 -7.39 14.44 6.97
C GLY A 403 -6.98 14.35 8.44
N PHE A 404 -7.81 13.78 9.30
CA PHE A 404 -7.52 13.58 10.72
C PHE A 404 -6.76 12.27 11.02
N PHE A 405 -6.59 11.38 10.04
CA PHE A 405 -5.96 10.08 10.26
C PHE A 405 -4.43 10.18 10.33
N ARG A 406 -3.80 9.35 11.18
CA ARG A 406 -2.35 9.40 11.49
C ARG A 406 -1.42 9.01 10.34
N SER A 407 -1.94 8.50 9.23
CA SER A 407 -1.11 8.09 8.10
C SER A 407 -1.71 8.52 6.77
N ALA A 408 -0.86 8.80 5.80
CA ALA A 408 -1.23 9.12 4.44
C ALA A 408 -0.77 8.01 3.49
N HIS A 409 -1.70 7.49 2.69
CA HIS A 409 -1.43 6.43 1.71
C HIS A 409 -2.11 6.73 0.39
N THR A 410 -1.49 6.35 -0.72
CA THR A 410 -2.05 6.50 -2.07
C THR A 410 -3.40 5.78 -2.22
N ARG A 411 -3.59 4.63 -1.56
CA ARG A 411 -4.88 3.91 -1.56
C ARG A 411 -6.04 4.72 -0.95
N TYR A 412 -5.76 5.67 -0.05
CA TYR A 412 -6.80 6.54 0.53
C TYR A 412 -7.25 7.64 -0.43
N GLU A 413 -6.40 8.06 -1.37
CA GLU A 413 -6.80 8.98 -2.45
C GLU A 413 -7.92 8.38 -3.30
N TRP A 414 -7.92 7.07 -3.50
CA TRP A 414 -8.96 6.38 -4.23
C TRP A 414 -10.34 6.39 -3.52
N GLU A 415 -10.37 6.60 -2.22
CA GLU A 415 -11.66 6.70 -1.51
C GLU A 415 -12.45 7.96 -1.88
N PHE A 416 -11.78 9.08 -2.20
CA PHE A 416 -12.45 10.34 -2.54
C PHE A 416 -12.26 10.77 -4.01
N CYS A 417 -11.20 10.37 -4.69
CA CYS A 417 -10.89 10.80 -6.04
C CYS A 417 -11.97 10.42 -7.07
N PRO A 418 -12.57 9.21 -7.08
CA PRO A 418 -13.66 8.88 -8.01
C PRO A 418 -14.88 9.80 -7.88
N VAL A 419 -15.20 10.23 -6.65
CA VAL A 419 -16.30 11.16 -6.38
C VAL A 419 -15.98 12.55 -6.92
N LEU A 420 -14.72 13.00 -6.76
CA LEU A 420 -14.25 14.28 -7.28
C LEU A 420 -14.19 14.29 -8.81
N VAL A 421 -13.73 13.20 -9.44
CA VAL A 421 -13.77 13.04 -10.91
C VAL A 421 -15.20 13.05 -11.43
N LEU A 422 -16.15 12.43 -10.73
CA LEU A 422 -17.56 12.51 -11.09
C LEU A 422 -18.06 13.96 -11.08
N LEU A 423 -17.72 14.77 -10.09
CA LEU A 423 -18.03 16.20 -10.04
C LEU A 423 -17.39 16.96 -11.20
N ALA A 424 -16.13 16.65 -11.56
CA ALA A 424 -15.44 17.25 -12.69
C ALA A 424 -16.13 16.94 -14.02
N VAL A 425 -16.59 15.69 -14.22
CA VAL A 425 -17.37 15.28 -15.41
C VAL A 425 -18.68 16.04 -15.48
N VAL A 426 -19.40 16.21 -14.36
CA VAL A 426 -20.61 17.08 -14.32
C VAL A 426 -20.26 18.53 -14.66
N GLY A 427 -19.09 19.02 -14.21
CA GLY A 427 -18.57 20.35 -14.56
C GLY A 427 -18.32 20.48 -16.06
N ILE A 428 -17.72 19.47 -16.72
CA ILE A 428 -17.54 19.43 -18.18
C ILE A 428 -18.89 19.53 -18.90
N LEU A 429 -19.89 18.74 -18.49
CA LEU A 429 -21.23 18.79 -19.08
C LEU A 429 -21.88 20.18 -18.89
N GLY A 430 -21.71 20.78 -17.70
CA GLY A 430 -22.18 22.14 -17.40
C GLY A 430 -21.51 23.21 -18.29
N LEU A 431 -20.21 23.12 -18.48
CA LEU A 431 -19.41 24.03 -19.31
C LEU A 431 -19.78 23.91 -20.79
N GLU A 432 -19.87 22.68 -21.31
CA GLU A 432 -20.30 22.41 -22.69
C GLU A 432 -21.67 23.02 -23.01
N ARG A 433 -22.60 22.93 -22.08
CA ARG A 433 -23.95 23.53 -22.19
C ARG A 433 -23.88 25.06 -22.10
N ALA A 434 -23.17 25.60 -21.13
CA ALA A 434 -23.05 27.05 -20.94
C ALA A 434 -22.44 27.77 -22.16
N LEU A 435 -21.60 27.07 -22.90
CA LEU A 435 -20.92 27.58 -24.11
C LEU A 435 -21.62 27.18 -25.41
N ALA A 436 -22.81 26.56 -25.38
CA ALA A 436 -23.50 26.07 -26.59
C ALA A 436 -23.71 27.17 -27.65
N GLY A 437 -24.04 28.41 -27.23
CA GLY A 437 -24.23 29.58 -28.11
C GLY A 437 -22.95 30.28 -28.53
N ARG A 438 -21.75 29.79 -28.13
CA ARG A 438 -20.45 30.44 -28.38
C ARG A 438 -19.45 29.45 -28.96
N PRO A 439 -19.52 29.12 -30.26
CA PRO A 439 -18.79 27.99 -30.85
C PRO A 439 -17.26 28.08 -30.72
N ALA A 440 -16.69 29.30 -30.80
CA ALA A 440 -15.26 29.50 -30.60
C ALA A 440 -14.81 29.18 -29.17
N TRP A 441 -15.51 29.73 -28.19
CA TRP A 441 -15.23 29.44 -26.76
C TRP A 441 -15.46 27.99 -26.40
N ARG A 442 -16.50 27.35 -26.99
CA ARG A 442 -16.76 25.95 -26.81
C ARG A 442 -15.64 25.06 -27.36
N ARG A 443 -15.06 25.43 -28.53
CA ARG A 443 -13.88 24.74 -29.07
C ARG A 443 -12.66 24.92 -28.16
N ALA A 444 -12.39 26.15 -27.73
CA ALA A 444 -11.29 26.43 -26.80
C ALA A 444 -11.44 25.64 -25.49
N ALA A 445 -12.63 25.63 -24.89
CA ALA A 445 -12.92 24.84 -23.69
C ALA A 445 -12.69 23.34 -23.90
N ARG A 446 -13.06 22.79 -25.08
CA ARG A 446 -12.82 21.38 -25.43
C ARG A 446 -11.34 21.05 -25.51
N TRP A 447 -10.55 21.89 -26.13
CA TRP A 447 -9.10 21.72 -26.14
C TRP A 447 -8.52 21.79 -24.73
N SER A 448 -8.95 22.76 -23.91
CA SER A 448 -8.45 22.94 -22.55
C SER A 448 -8.76 21.72 -21.67
N TRP A 449 -10.04 21.31 -21.55
CA TRP A 449 -10.38 20.17 -20.71
C TRP A 449 -9.90 18.84 -21.34
N GLY A 450 -9.76 18.76 -22.66
CA GLY A 450 -9.16 17.61 -23.35
C GLY A 450 -7.68 17.42 -22.99
N LEU A 451 -6.91 18.52 -22.93
CA LEU A 451 -5.52 18.50 -22.47
C LEU A 451 -5.41 18.13 -20.99
N LEU A 452 -6.28 18.69 -20.14
CA LEU A 452 -6.32 18.32 -18.72
C LEU A 452 -6.64 16.82 -18.52
N LEU A 453 -7.57 16.28 -19.32
CA LEU A 453 -7.89 14.86 -19.31
C LEU A 453 -6.70 14.02 -19.78
N ALA A 454 -6.09 14.36 -20.92
CA ALA A 454 -4.95 13.64 -21.47
C ALA A 454 -3.78 13.61 -20.47
N PHE A 455 -3.47 14.75 -19.85
CA PHE A 455 -2.45 14.82 -18.82
C PHE A 455 -2.79 13.94 -17.61
N SER A 456 -4.03 14.05 -17.09
CA SER A 456 -4.47 13.26 -15.93
C SER A 456 -4.42 11.75 -16.19
N LEU A 457 -4.78 11.31 -17.42
CA LEU A 457 -4.68 9.90 -17.81
C LEU A 457 -3.23 9.46 -17.94
N ALA A 458 -2.40 10.25 -18.62
CA ALA A 458 -0.97 9.98 -18.79
C ALA A 458 -0.28 9.87 -17.42
N PHE A 459 -0.54 10.83 -16.52
CA PHE A 459 0.00 10.80 -15.17
C PHE A 459 -0.34 9.50 -14.44
N ASN A 460 -1.62 9.10 -14.42
CA ASN A 460 -2.05 7.87 -13.72
C ASN A 460 -1.43 6.60 -14.33
N LEU A 461 -1.29 6.54 -15.65
CA LEU A 461 -0.64 5.41 -16.32
C LEU A 461 0.86 5.36 -16.01
N LEU A 462 1.54 6.50 -16.00
CA LEU A 462 2.96 6.58 -15.66
C LEU A 462 3.19 6.28 -14.17
N ALA A 463 2.37 6.83 -13.28
CA ALA A 463 2.45 6.55 -11.85
C ALA A 463 2.22 5.05 -11.54
N SER A 464 1.34 4.37 -12.30
CA SER A 464 1.13 2.93 -12.12
C SER A 464 2.36 2.09 -12.47
N ALA A 465 3.28 2.61 -13.31
CA ALA A 465 4.53 1.93 -13.61
C ALA A 465 5.41 1.77 -12.35
N ILE A 466 5.33 2.69 -11.38
CA ILE A 466 6.04 2.58 -10.09
C ILE A 466 5.57 1.33 -9.35
N SER A 467 4.25 1.12 -9.22
CA SER A 467 3.72 -0.08 -8.55
C SER A 467 4.04 -1.38 -9.30
N HIS A 468 4.15 -1.32 -10.62
CA HIS A 468 4.63 -2.47 -11.39
C HIS A 468 6.13 -2.75 -11.12
N ALA A 469 6.95 -1.71 -10.95
CA ALA A 469 8.35 -1.88 -10.55
C ALA A 469 8.46 -2.55 -9.18
N GLU A 470 7.69 -2.08 -8.19
CA GLU A 470 7.60 -2.68 -6.86
C GLU A 470 7.19 -4.17 -6.92
N TYR A 471 6.20 -4.51 -7.74
CA TYR A 471 5.81 -5.91 -7.96
C TYR A 471 7.00 -6.76 -8.44
N HIS A 472 7.75 -6.27 -9.43
CA HIS A 472 8.90 -7.00 -9.97
C HIS A 472 10.05 -7.10 -8.95
N GLU A 473 10.31 -6.07 -8.15
CA GLU A 473 11.29 -6.11 -7.06
C GLU A 473 10.93 -7.17 -6.02
N LEU A 474 9.70 -7.15 -5.52
CA LEU A 474 9.21 -8.12 -4.53
C LEU A 474 9.23 -9.56 -5.07
N ARG A 475 8.82 -9.75 -6.31
CA ARG A 475 8.84 -11.06 -6.97
C ARG A 475 10.28 -11.56 -7.12
N GLY A 476 11.20 -10.69 -7.52
CA GLY A 476 12.62 -10.99 -7.58
C GLY A 476 13.19 -11.41 -6.23
N SER A 477 12.85 -10.67 -5.17
CA SER A 477 13.28 -10.98 -3.80
C SER A 477 12.77 -12.34 -3.30
N LEU A 478 11.53 -12.69 -3.61
CA LEU A 478 10.96 -14.00 -3.31
C LEU A 478 11.68 -15.14 -4.06
N LEU A 479 11.92 -14.95 -5.36
CA LEU A 479 12.61 -15.92 -6.20
C LEU A 479 14.06 -16.14 -5.74
N LEU A 480 14.74 -15.05 -5.34
CA LEU A 480 16.08 -15.11 -4.79
C LEU A 480 16.15 -15.92 -3.47
N LYS A 481 15.16 -15.77 -2.58
CA LYS A 481 15.02 -16.59 -1.36
C LYS A 481 14.78 -18.08 -1.68
N ARG A 482 14.12 -18.38 -2.80
CA ARG A 482 13.87 -19.75 -3.28
C ARG A 482 15.04 -20.35 -4.07
N GLY A 483 16.13 -19.60 -4.26
CA GLY A 483 17.30 -20.05 -5.04
C GLY A 483 17.08 -20.01 -6.56
N GLN A 484 16.03 -19.33 -7.02
CA GLN A 484 15.71 -19.17 -8.44
C GLN A 484 16.40 -17.90 -8.99
N ASP A 485 17.73 -17.85 -8.93
CA ASP A 485 18.52 -16.64 -9.14
C ASP A 485 18.33 -16.03 -10.54
N ASN A 486 18.20 -16.84 -11.60
CA ASN A 486 17.99 -16.34 -12.96
C ASN A 486 16.69 -15.59 -13.14
N GLU A 487 15.60 -16.15 -12.60
CA GLU A 487 14.29 -15.52 -12.65
C GLU A 487 14.28 -14.25 -11.79
N ALA A 488 14.96 -14.27 -10.60
CA ALA A 488 15.12 -13.10 -9.77
C ALA A 488 15.83 -11.96 -10.51
N ILE A 489 16.97 -12.26 -11.20
CA ILE A 489 17.69 -11.29 -12.02
C ILE A 489 16.78 -10.66 -13.09
N ALA A 490 16.02 -11.47 -13.84
CA ALA A 490 15.10 -10.98 -14.87
C ALA A 490 14.02 -10.03 -14.28
N HIS A 491 13.50 -10.37 -13.10
CA HIS A 491 12.54 -9.53 -12.42
C HIS A 491 13.16 -8.22 -11.92
N TYR A 492 14.35 -8.24 -11.31
CA TYR A 492 15.04 -7.01 -10.91
C TYR A 492 15.41 -6.12 -12.11
N GLN A 493 15.85 -6.71 -13.22
CA GLN A 493 16.10 -5.96 -14.45
C GLN A 493 14.82 -5.29 -14.98
N THR A 494 13.68 -6.00 -14.95
CA THR A 494 12.39 -5.42 -15.33
C THR A 494 11.97 -4.29 -14.40
N SER A 495 12.15 -4.45 -13.08
CA SER A 495 11.92 -3.40 -12.10
C SER A 495 12.77 -2.15 -12.41
N LEU A 496 14.05 -2.32 -12.71
CA LEU A 496 14.97 -1.23 -13.03
C LEU A 496 14.69 -0.55 -14.40
N VAL A 497 14.05 -1.24 -15.35
CA VAL A 497 13.52 -0.59 -16.55
C VAL A 497 12.37 0.36 -16.21
N LEU A 498 11.52 -0.05 -15.26
CA LEU A 498 10.37 0.75 -14.81
C LEU A 498 10.77 1.84 -13.81
N GLN A 499 11.77 1.59 -12.96
CA GLN A 499 12.27 2.51 -11.93
C GLN A 499 13.80 2.45 -11.85
N PRO A 500 14.50 3.17 -12.74
CA PRO A 500 15.97 3.08 -12.86
C PRO A 500 16.73 3.55 -11.62
N ASP A 501 16.15 4.44 -10.81
CA ASP A 501 16.78 5.08 -9.66
C ASP A 501 16.46 4.39 -8.32
N ASP A 502 16.10 3.10 -8.35
CA ASP A 502 15.87 2.34 -7.13
C ASP A 502 17.16 1.67 -6.63
N ALA A 503 17.71 2.23 -5.54
CA ALA A 503 18.94 1.72 -4.90
C ALA A 503 18.76 0.32 -4.30
N VAL A 504 17.55 -0.02 -3.81
CA VAL A 504 17.27 -1.33 -3.21
C VAL A 504 17.23 -2.41 -4.27
N THR A 505 16.54 -2.17 -5.36
CA THR A 505 16.51 -3.13 -6.49
C THR A 505 17.89 -3.32 -7.10
N ARG A 506 18.70 -2.26 -7.24
CA ARG A 506 20.10 -2.39 -7.69
C ARG A 506 20.94 -3.23 -6.74
N TYR A 507 20.84 -2.98 -5.45
CA TYR A 507 21.51 -3.80 -4.43
C TYR A 507 21.09 -5.27 -4.53
N ASN A 508 19.79 -5.56 -4.59
CA ASN A 508 19.26 -6.92 -4.69
C ASN A 508 19.71 -7.63 -5.99
N LEU A 509 19.76 -6.90 -7.11
CA LEU A 509 20.33 -7.40 -8.36
C LEU A 509 21.81 -7.76 -8.19
N GLY A 510 22.59 -6.90 -7.54
CA GLY A 510 23.99 -7.18 -7.21
C GLY A 510 24.16 -8.45 -6.37
N VAL A 511 23.31 -8.66 -5.37
CA VAL A 511 23.29 -9.90 -4.56
C VAL A 511 23.00 -11.14 -5.42
N ALA A 512 21.99 -11.07 -6.30
CA ALA A 512 21.63 -12.17 -7.18
C ALA A 512 22.76 -12.52 -8.18
N LEU A 513 23.39 -11.49 -8.76
CA LEU A 513 24.54 -11.64 -9.67
C LEU A 513 25.75 -12.22 -8.94
N GLY A 514 26.05 -11.76 -7.72
CA GLY A 514 27.13 -12.28 -6.89
C GLY A 514 26.97 -13.76 -6.56
N LYS A 515 25.75 -14.21 -6.21
CA LYS A 515 25.44 -15.64 -6.01
C LYS A 515 25.70 -16.48 -7.27
N ARG A 516 25.54 -15.90 -8.45
CA ARG A 516 25.81 -16.53 -9.73
C ARG A 516 27.30 -16.47 -10.15
N GLY A 517 28.17 -15.88 -9.33
CA GLY A 517 29.59 -15.69 -9.66
C GLY A 517 29.87 -14.58 -10.70
N GLN A 518 28.86 -13.76 -11.03
CA GLN A 518 29.00 -12.62 -11.94
C GLN A 518 29.52 -11.40 -11.20
N THR A 519 30.74 -11.52 -10.62
CA THR A 519 31.29 -10.56 -9.64
C THR A 519 31.44 -9.16 -10.21
N ASP A 520 31.93 -9.00 -11.44
CA ASP A 520 32.11 -7.68 -12.06
C ASP A 520 30.79 -6.92 -12.23
N GLU A 521 29.75 -7.63 -12.65
CA GLU A 521 28.41 -7.04 -12.80
C GLU A 521 27.81 -6.69 -11.43
N ALA A 522 28.01 -7.57 -10.42
CA ALA A 522 27.57 -7.30 -9.05
C ALA A 522 28.23 -6.03 -8.50
N ILE A 523 29.55 -5.86 -8.70
CA ILE A 523 30.28 -4.65 -8.33
C ILE A 523 29.65 -3.41 -8.95
N ARG A 524 29.35 -3.43 -10.26
CA ARG A 524 28.69 -2.31 -10.94
C ARG A 524 27.33 -1.98 -10.31
N GLN A 525 26.53 -3.00 -10.00
CA GLN A 525 25.20 -2.78 -9.41
C GLN A 525 25.28 -2.22 -7.97
N TYR A 526 26.23 -2.69 -7.15
CA TYR A 526 26.47 -2.12 -5.81
C TYR A 526 26.97 -0.68 -5.88
N GLN A 527 27.88 -0.36 -6.81
CA GLN A 527 28.36 1.02 -7.02
C GLN A 527 27.21 1.95 -7.40
N GLU A 528 26.32 1.52 -8.31
CA GLU A 528 25.14 2.31 -8.67
C GLU A 528 24.16 2.44 -7.50
N ALA A 529 23.97 1.40 -6.69
CA ALA A 529 23.16 1.49 -5.48
C ALA A 529 23.69 2.55 -4.52
N LEU A 530 25.03 2.59 -4.33
CA LEU A 530 25.70 3.57 -3.48
C LEU A 530 25.72 4.98 -4.07
N ARG A 531 25.76 5.12 -5.40
CA ARG A 531 25.58 6.43 -6.05
C ARG A 531 24.21 7.04 -5.74
N LEU A 532 23.15 6.20 -5.70
CA LEU A 532 21.79 6.59 -5.39
C LEU A 532 21.55 6.79 -3.89
N LYS A 533 22.16 5.94 -3.07
CA LYS A 533 22.04 5.94 -1.61
C LYS A 533 23.41 5.74 -0.95
N PRO A 534 24.16 6.83 -0.73
CA PRO A 534 25.53 6.77 -0.20
C PRO A 534 25.65 6.21 1.22
N ASP A 535 24.57 6.19 1.99
CA ASP A 535 24.53 5.66 3.37
C ASP A 535 24.00 4.22 3.45
N TYR A 536 24.04 3.47 2.33
CA TYR A 536 23.56 2.09 2.29
C TYR A 536 24.61 1.10 2.80
N THR A 537 24.63 0.88 4.10
CA THR A 537 25.64 0.07 4.80
C THR A 537 25.80 -1.33 4.21
N GLU A 538 24.70 -2.03 3.93
CA GLU A 538 24.71 -3.39 3.38
C GLU A 538 25.32 -3.43 1.97
N ALA A 539 25.14 -2.38 1.17
CA ALA A 539 25.75 -2.26 -0.14
C ALA A 539 27.28 -2.04 -0.05
N HIS A 540 27.75 -1.24 0.91
CA HIS A 540 29.19 -1.10 1.20
C HIS A 540 29.81 -2.44 1.60
N ILE A 541 29.16 -3.21 2.47
CA ILE A 541 29.66 -4.52 2.92
C ILE A 541 29.79 -5.48 1.73
N ASN A 542 28.72 -5.61 0.93
CA ASN A 542 28.70 -6.55 -0.19
C ASN A 542 29.62 -6.12 -1.33
N LEU A 543 29.75 -4.80 -1.57
CA LEU A 543 30.74 -4.26 -2.51
C LEU A 543 32.15 -4.58 -2.04
N GLY A 544 32.47 -4.36 -0.75
CA GLY A 544 33.74 -4.70 -0.17
C GLY A 544 34.09 -6.19 -0.32
N GLY A 545 33.11 -7.07 -0.06
CA GLY A 545 33.25 -8.51 -0.27
C GLY A 545 33.52 -8.87 -1.74
N ALA A 546 32.76 -8.32 -2.67
CA ALA A 546 32.91 -8.55 -4.10
C ALA A 546 34.27 -8.03 -4.63
N LEU A 547 34.71 -6.84 -4.20
CA LEU A 547 35.99 -6.27 -4.53
C LEU A 547 37.16 -7.13 -3.98
N GLY A 548 37.02 -7.63 -2.76
CA GLY A 548 38.03 -8.56 -2.17
C GLY A 548 38.18 -9.85 -2.97
N LEU A 549 37.05 -10.45 -3.38
CA LEU A 549 37.06 -11.63 -4.26
C LEU A 549 37.65 -11.34 -5.64
N ASN A 550 37.54 -10.11 -6.13
CA ASN A 550 38.10 -9.66 -7.40
C ASN A 550 39.58 -9.18 -7.27
N GLY A 551 40.20 -9.35 -6.11
CA GLY A 551 41.60 -8.97 -5.86
C GLY A 551 41.85 -7.47 -5.63
N GLN A 552 40.79 -6.66 -5.58
CA GLN A 552 40.84 -5.22 -5.36
C GLN A 552 40.80 -4.89 -3.86
N THR A 553 41.84 -5.39 -3.14
CA THR A 553 41.90 -5.38 -1.66
C THR A 553 41.82 -3.98 -1.06
N ASP A 554 42.48 -2.98 -1.68
CA ASP A 554 42.48 -1.60 -1.17
C ASP A 554 41.08 -0.98 -1.24
N ASP A 555 40.38 -1.24 -2.32
CA ASP A 555 38.98 -0.76 -2.49
C ASP A 555 38.04 -1.47 -1.53
N ALA A 556 38.24 -2.78 -1.30
CA ALA A 556 37.48 -3.54 -0.32
C ALA A 556 37.66 -2.97 1.10
N ILE A 557 38.89 -2.66 1.52
CA ILE A 557 39.17 -2.03 2.81
C ILE A 557 38.41 -0.71 2.95
N ARG A 558 38.45 0.16 1.93
CA ARG A 558 37.70 1.44 1.95
C ARG A 558 36.19 1.24 2.13
N GLN A 559 35.62 0.25 1.45
CA GLN A 559 34.18 -0.02 1.55
C GLN A 559 33.82 -0.55 2.95
N PHE A 560 34.60 -1.45 3.54
CA PHE A 560 34.35 -1.93 4.90
C PHE A 560 34.53 -0.83 5.95
N GLN A 561 35.51 0.05 5.78
CA GLN A 561 35.69 1.21 6.65
C GLN A 561 34.51 2.16 6.59
N GLU A 562 33.96 2.42 5.41
CA GLU A 562 32.78 3.24 5.24
C GLU A 562 31.52 2.58 5.85
N ALA A 563 31.37 1.27 5.71
CA ALA A 563 30.31 0.52 6.37
C ALA A 563 30.37 0.65 7.90
N LEU A 564 31.57 0.55 8.49
CA LEU A 564 31.80 0.71 9.93
C LEU A 564 31.65 2.15 10.40
N ARG A 565 31.93 3.15 9.55
CA ARG A 565 31.65 4.55 9.86
C ARG A 565 30.14 4.78 10.02
N LEU A 566 29.31 4.12 9.18
CA LEU A 566 27.86 4.21 9.22
C LEU A 566 27.27 3.38 10.37
N LYS A 567 27.77 2.17 10.59
CA LYS A 567 27.31 1.24 11.64
C LYS A 567 28.53 0.59 12.33
N PRO A 568 29.06 1.19 13.41
CA PRO A 568 30.29 0.73 14.08
C PRO A 568 30.18 -0.65 14.77
N GLU A 569 28.98 -1.05 15.16
CA GLU A 569 28.78 -2.27 15.97
C GLU A 569 28.40 -3.49 15.11
N GLN A 570 29.12 -3.72 14.01
CA GLN A 570 28.88 -4.87 13.12
C GLN A 570 30.04 -5.86 13.14
N ALA A 571 29.93 -6.94 13.92
CA ALA A 571 30.95 -7.98 14.07
C ALA A 571 31.43 -8.56 12.73
N ASP A 572 30.51 -8.88 11.81
CA ASP A 572 30.83 -9.44 10.49
C ASP A 572 31.65 -8.47 9.62
N THR A 573 31.37 -7.18 9.70
CA THR A 573 32.08 -6.16 8.94
C THR A 573 33.50 -5.98 9.49
N HIS A 574 33.70 -6.00 10.83
CA HIS A 574 35.00 -6.02 11.45
C HIS A 574 35.81 -7.26 11.02
N TYR A 575 35.21 -8.44 11.02
CA TYR A 575 35.86 -9.65 10.52
C TYR A 575 36.29 -9.52 9.06
N ASN A 576 35.42 -9.07 8.17
CA ASN A 576 35.73 -8.92 6.75
C ASN A 576 36.84 -7.88 6.51
N LEU A 577 36.84 -6.77 7.23
CA LEU A 577 37.92 -5.76 7.20
C LEU A 577 39.22 -6.35 7.66
N ALA A 578 39.20 -7.13 8.75
CA ALA A 578 40.40 -7.79 9.27
C ALA A 578 40.98 -8.79 8.26
N VAL A 579 40.15 -9.55 7.56
CA VAL A 579 40.59 -10.46 6.49
C VAL A 579 41.28 -9.67 5.37
N ALA A 580 40.68 -8.60 4.91
CA ALA A 580 41.23 -7.75 3.84
C ALA A 580 42.55 -7.08 4.27
N LEU A 581 42.65 -6.58 5.50
CA LEU A 581 43.88 -6.01 6.07
C LEU A 581 44.98 -7.07 6.20
N SER A 582 44.62 -8.29 6.61
CA SER A 582 45.60 -9.41 6.67
C SER A 582 46.14 -9.77 5.29
N GLN A 583 45.31 -9.78 4.26
CA GLN A 583 45.71 -10.01 2.87
C GLN A 583 46.67 -8.91 2.37
N LYS A 584 46.51 -7.68 2.83
CA LYS A 584 47.38 -6.56 2.53
C LYS A 584 48.68 -6.54 3.36
N GLY A 585 48.80 -7.42 4.36
CA GLY A 585 49.95 -7.44 5.28
C GLY A 585 49.88 -6.43 6.43
N GLN A 586 48.74 -5.74 6.60
CA GLN A 586 48.48 -4.82 7.72
C GLN A 586 48.05 -5.59 8.98
N THR A 587 48.92 -6.50 9.42
CA THR A 587 48.62 -7.49 10.46
C THR A 587 48.23 -6.88 11.80
N GLY A 588 48.82 -5.71 12.17
CA GLY A 588 48.48 -5.03 13.43
C GLY A 588 47.02 -4.55 13.48
N GLU A 589 46.57 -3.90 12.41
CA GLU A 589 45.21 -3.43 12.28
C GLU A 589 44.24 -4.60 12.16
N ALA A 590 44.61 -5.67 11.43
CA ALA A 590 43.81 -6.87 11.32
C ALA A 590 43.54 -7.52 12.68
N ILE A 591 44.55 -7.64 13.56
CA ILE A 591 44.40 -8.16 14.92
C ILE A 591 43.35 -7.34 15.70
N HIS A 592 43.47 -6.02 15.66
CA HIS A 592 42.48 -5.15 16.32
C HIS A 592 41.07 -5.42 15.86
N HIS A 593 40.87 -5.50 14.54
CA HIS A 593 39.50 -5.72 13.99
C HIS A 593 39.00 -7.15 14.24
N TYR A 594 39.85 -8.18 14.27
CA TYR A 594 39.42 -9.52 14.72
C TYR A 594 39.00 -9.52 16.19
N GLN A 595 39.72 -8.78 17.06
CA GLN A 595 39.34 -8.64 18.47
C GLN A 595 37.98 -7.91 18.63
N GLU A 596 37.75 -6.85 17.88
CA GLU A 596 36.47 -6.16 17.86
C GLU A 596 35.33 -7.06 17.35
N ALA A 597 35.59 -7.88 16.32
CA ALA A 597 34.60 -8.84 15.83
C ALA A 597 34.18 -9.85 16.91
N LEU A 598 35.17 -10.35 17.70
CA LEU A 598 34.91 -11.25 18.84
C LEU A 598 34.20 -10.55 20.01
N ARG A 599 34.47 -9.27 20.23
CA ARG A 599 33.83 -8.47 21.28
C ARG A 599 32.35 -8.20 20.97
N LEU A 600 32.00 -7.94 19.70
CA LEU A 600 30.68 -7.50 19.26
C LEU A 600 29.75 -8.64 18.90
N GLY A 601 30.26 -9.78 18.50
CA GLY A 601 29.46 -10.89 17.98
C GLY A 601 29.66 -12.19 18.75
N PRO A 602 28.94 -13.25 18.40
CA PRO A 602 29.15 -14.55 18.98
C PRO A 602 30.53 -15.09 18.64
N ASP A 603 31.14 -15.86 19.57
CA ASP A 603 32.39 -16.54 19.34
C ASP A 603 32.31 -17.46 18.12
N ARG A 604 33.24 -17.25 17.16
CA ARG A 604 33.34 -18.06 15.94
C ARG A 604 34.70 -18.68 15.82
N ALA A 605 34.73 -19.99 15.58
CA ALA A 605 36.00 -20.73 15.40
C ALA A 605 36.89 -20.15 14.29
N GLU A 606 36.24 -19.67 13.21
CA GLU A 606 36.95 -19.05 12.08
C GLU A 606 37.66 -17.74 12.48
N THR A 607 37.00 -16.88 13.28
CA THR A 607 37.58 -15.63 13.76
C THR A 607 38.77 -15.88 14.67
N HIS A 608 38.67 -16.84 15.60
CA HIS A 608 39.76 -17.25 16.47
C HIS A 608 40.96 -17.82 15.68
N ASN A 609 40.67 -18.66 14.66
CA ASN A 609 41.74 -19.20 13.81
C ASN A 609 42.47 -18.10 13.00
N GLN A 610 41.75 -17.15 12.44
CA GLN A 610 42.34 -16.04 11.68
C GLN A 610 43.13 -15.08 12.61
N LEU A 611 42.59 -14.77 13.79
CA LEU A 611 43.29 -13.98 14.81
C LEU A 611 44.59 -14.68 15.25
N GLY A 612 44.54 -16.00 15.49
CA GLY A 612 45.69 -16.79 15.81
C GLY A 612 46.76 -16.75 14.71
N SER A 613 46.34 -16.86 13.46
CA SER A 613 47.27 -16.75 12.30
C SER A 613 47.90 -15.38 12.20
N ALA A 614 47.17 -14.29 12.41
CA ALA A 614 47.67 -12.94 12.42
C ALA A 614 48.64 -12.69 13.59
N LEU A 615 48.37 -13.24 14.78
CA LEU A 615 49.27 -13.18 15.94
C LEU A 615 50.58 -13.92 15.69
N CYS A 616 50.56 -15.09 15.03
CA CYS A 616 51.77 -15.80 14.61
C CYS A 616 52.59 -14.95 13.66
N GLN A 617 52.01 -14.27 12.70
CA GLN A 617 52.74 -13.37 11.79
C GLN A 617 53.45 -12.22 12.53
N GLN A 618 52.93 -11.78 13.68
CA GLN A 618 53.53 -10.79 14.54
C GLN A 618 54.53 -11.37 15.57
N GLY A 619 54.77 -12.67 15.56
CA GLY A 619 55.64 -13.34 16.54
C GLY A 619 54.99 -13.54 17.93
N ARG A 620 53.72 -13.23 18.11
CA ARG A 620 52.96 -13.39 19.38
C ARG A 620 52.43 -14.82 19.53
N VAL A 621 53.42 -15.81 19.46
CA VAL A 621 53.10 -17.23 19.33
C VAL A 621 52.26 -17.77 20.51
N GLY A 622 52.57 -17.32 21.75
CA GLY A 622 51.81 -17.77 22.94
C GLY A 622 50.32 -17.40 22.89
N GLU A 623 50.02 -16.18 22.43
CA GLU A 623 48.62 -15.73 22.27
C GLU A 623 47.93 -16.43 21.08
N ALA A 624 48.69 -16.69 20.01
CA ALA A 624 48.17 -17.44 18.87
C ALA A 624 47.70 -18.86 19.26
N ILE A 625 48.50 -19.56 20.08
CA ILE A 625 48.17 -20.88 20.61
C ILE A 625 46.84 -20.84 21.37
N GLN A 626 46.64 -19.83 22.23
CA GLN A 626 45.36 -19.65 22.96
C GLN A 626 44.16 -19.48 22.00
N GLN A 627 44.37 -18.72 20.92
CA GLN A 627 43.31 -18.51 19.93
C GLN A 627 43.01 -19.78 19.13
N PHE A 628 44.00 -20.54 18.70
CA PHE A 628 43.78 -21.83 18.01
C PHE A 628 43.10 -22.85 18.93
N GLN A 629 43.43 -22.87 20.22
CA GLN A 629 42.76 -23.70 21.20
C GLN A 629 41.31 -23.27 21.41
N ALA A 630 41.00 -21.97 21.41
CA ALA A 630 39.64 -21.44 21.45
C ALA A 630 38.86 -21.87 20.20
N ALA A 631 39.43 -21.76 19.02
CA ALA A 631 38.83 -22.23 17.78
C ALA A 631 38.47 -23.72 17.83
N LEU A 632 39.36 -24.57 18.38
CA LEU A 632 39.16 -26.02 18.51
C LEU A 632 38.18 -26.39 19.63
N ARG A 633 38.00 -25.54 20.66
CA ARG A 633 36.93 -25.74 21.65
C ARG A 633 35.55 -25.51 21.04
N LEU A 634 35.43 -24.50 20.17
CA LEU A 634 34.17 -24.21 19.46
C LEU A 634 33.88 -25.21 18.35
N LYS A 635 34.92 -25.64 17.63
CA LYS A 635 34.82 -26.59 16.51
C LYS A 635 35.97 -27.62 16.58
N PRO A 636 35.76 -28.75 17.28
CA PRO A 636 36.82 -29.76 17.53
C PRO A 636 37.40 -30.40 16.25
N ASP A 637 36.63 -30.43 15.16
CA ASP A 637 36.97 -30.99 13.85
C ASP A 637 37.63 -29.97 12.88
N TYR A 638 37.91 -28.74 13.35
CA TYR A 638 38.48 -27.68 12.51
C TYR A 638 39.95 -27.98 12.11
N ALA A 639 40.11 -28.58 10.94
CA ALA A 639 41.42 -29.07 10.47
C ALA A 639 42.48 -27.96 10.38
N ASP A 640 42.12 -26.76 9.87
CA ASP A 640 43.09 -25.66 9.73
C ASP A 640 43.55 -25.15 11.09
N ALA A 641 42.68 -24.99 12.07
CA ALA A 641 43.04 -24.58 13.41
C ALA A 641 43.95 -25.61 14.10
N ARG A 642 43.73 -26.90 13.88
CA ARG A 642 44.57 -27.98 14.40
C ARG A 642 45.98 -27.93 13.77
N LYS A 643 46.04 -27.76 12.44
CA LYS A 643 47.30 -27.61 11.73
C LYS A 643 48.06 -26.37 12.21
N ASN A 644 47.41 -25.24 12.33
CA ASN A 644 47.99 -24.00 12.76
C ASN A 644 48.48 -24.08 14.22
N LEU A 645 47.74 -24.76 15.10
CA LEU A 645 48.14 -25.01 16.48
C LEU A 645 49.45 -25.84 16.57
N VAL A 646 49.55 -26.91 15.77
CA VAL A 646 50.79 -27.75 15.74
C VAL A 646 51.98 -26.92 15.29
N VAL A 647 51.82 -26.10 14.25
CA VAL A 647 52.90 -25.20 13.76
C VAL A 647 53.29 -24.19 14.83
N ALA A 648 52.31 -23.58 15.51
CA ALA A 648 52.58 -22.61 16.58
C ALA A 648 53.28 -23.22 17.79
N LEU A 649 52.90 -24.44 18.21
CA LEU A 649 53.55 -25.17 19.29
C LEU A 649 55.01 -25.53 18.93
N ALA A 650 55.26 -25.95 17.68
CA ALA A 650 56.62 -26.22 17.19
C ALA A 650 57.49 -24.95 17.18
N ALA A 651 56.92 -23.82 16.76
CA ALA A 651 57.59 -22.51 16.77
C ALA A 651 57.89 -22.02 18.20
N GLN A 652 57.05 -22.33 19.18
CA GLN A 652 57.26 -22.00 20.58
C GLN A 652 58.35 -22.86 21.21
N ALA A 653 58.44 -24.14 20.81
CA ALA A 653 59.46 -25.07 21.32
C ALA A 653 60.84 -24.79 20.73
N ASN A 654 60.96 -24.24 19.52
CA ASN A 654 62.17 -23.89 18.84
C ASN A 654 62.18 -22.44 18.37
N PRO A 655 62.31 -21.45 19.26
CA PRO A 655 62.37 -20.05 18.86
C PRO A 655 63.60 -19.83 17.97
N ALA A 656 63.33 -19.45 16.69
CA ALA A 656 64.40 -19.04 15.78
C ALA A 656 65.22 -17.89 16.44
N PRO A 657 66.56 -17.87 16.39
CA PRO A 657 67.32 -16.79 16.96
C PRO A 657 66.96 -15.46 16.31
N LEU A 658 66.67 -14.44 17.12
CA LEU A 658 66.40 -13.09 16.68
C LEU A 658 67.49 -12.63 15.72
N PRO A 659 67.21 -12.16 14.51
CA PRO A 659 68.22 -11.59 13.64
C PRO A 659 68.66 -10.28 14.27
N GLY A 660 69.90 -10.32 14.89
CA GLY A 660 70.54 -9.13 15.48
C GLY A 660 71.40 -9.35 16.74
N ALA A 661 71.47 -10.55 17.31
CA ALA A 661 72.42 -10.79 18.40
C ALA A 661 73.81 -11.12 17.83
N THR A 662 74.54 -10.11 17.38
CA THR A 662 76.01 -10.22 17.22
C THR A 662 76.61 -10.34 18.61
N THR A 663 77.03 -11.55 18.96
CA THR A 663 77.97 -11.77 20.08
C THR A 663 79.29 -11.05 19.79
N ASN A 664 79.48 -9.90 20.41
CA ASN A 664 80.83 -9.38 20.57
C ASN A 664 81.62 -10.33 21.47
N ARG A 665 82.61 -10.99 20.90
CA ARG A 665 83.86 -11.43 21.54
C ARG A 665 85.04 -10.77 20.85
#